data_1fd3024070aeeca86bc8020a2878efbd
#
_entry.id   1fd3024070aeeca86bc8020a2878efbd
#
_cell.length_a   1.000
_cell.length_b   1.000
_cell.length_c   1.000
_cell.angle_alpha   90.00
_cell.angle_beta   90.00
_cell.angle_gamma   90.00
#
_symmetry.space_group_name_H-M   'P 1'
#
loop_
_entity.id
_entity.type
_entity.pdbx_description
1 polymer ?
#
loop_
_entity_poly.entity_id
_entity_poly.type
_entity_poly.pdbx_seq_one_letter_code
_entity_poly.pdbx_strand_id
1 'polypeptide(L)'
;SRIEAAVSSVRGVEKVSSVSCFGYGRVTVELKTKTDISAIKFEIASILRQMREKLPSGVSYPTVSGGEVDTALGDDNEVKLILTYMLNADMSGEQMRQIAEKEMKGKVERVEGVHHVDITGYVTHYMEVEYDARQLAVYGIGSSDLVDAIRNFSGREDVIGEVSAYKGRVTIPLLLSSKEERKRFEQMPLKNIDGKIVYLNNLASCHIRELKPDSYYRVNGMNTIYVNVYADKDANVVDVASDVKEVMGSSSHSLNTSLAYDRAEIQMKDFRSLVIRSSLTLLILLLFVWASGGFRWRYVAVISVSLLANILTAVLFYYLFDIRLHPFSLAGITVSLGIIIDSAIVMTDHYAYYRNRKAFLGILAAMLTTVGALVIVFWLPDYLRRDLRDFSVVVMINLLVAVAVALFFTPALVSRLGVGRKRMTSSKNLRLRLALWFKRLYLGYVCMVQKRWIRCASLLVFAVLFAGSLKLFVDSLDTNTFMPKEEEMKLYIRAQMPLGGSVHELNDKVMKVEAFLSKFDGIKRYETSVRRQGATIVVEFNDEARNSGFPYSLENQVIGKVITIGGADWATSGVSERGFSNSLNLQYRANSIEISGYDYERLYRFAEDMAKEMRDNKRVVDIAIVTPGHENQEDEFYMEYDRRMLSADSVSIPDIHSTMQSMLSDREAGKIDVGGRQMDVTVHPSSVNSFDLWQLGNSYIGVNGADIRPSVFMDITKRKAKNIIPRDNQEYVLQVAFNVLGSYTYTSRYVKGITDKYNAMFPVGFCCLDKTYGSYEDDGTQYWLIGLVAVIIFFILAILFESLLQSLAITMLIPVSLIGLFLTYYVTGVPFGTGGFAAMVLLSGLTVNGGIYIVCQYNNFRRRTARSFVSAFNHKIVPIILTVLSTILGMIPFLIDGYDQQPFWFSLAMGTIGGLTLSVIPIFFFLPVVIRLDGYAKRKK
;
A
#
# COMPACT_ATOMS: atom_id res chain seq x y z
N SER A 1 4.61 7.24 -26.74
CA SER A 1 3.53 8.19 -27.06
C SER A 1 2.41 7.58 -27.94
N ARG A 2 2.71 6.79 -28.98
CA ARG A 2 1.67 6.19 -29.83
C ARG A 2 0.75 5.22 -29.09
N ILE A 3 1.32 4.37 -28.23
CA ILE A 3 0.56 3.43 -27.39
C ILE A 3 -0.29 4.19 -26.36
N GLU A 4 0.28 5.21 -25.69
CA GLU A 4 -0.46 6.06 -24.74
C GLU A 4 -1.70 6.70 -25.37
N ALA A 5 -1.52 7.34 -26.53
CA ALA A 5 -2.62 7.98 -27.24
C ALA A 5 -3.74 7.01 -27.61
N ALA A 6 -3.40 5.77 -27.99
CA ALA A 6 -4.39 4.76 -28.34
C ALA A 6 -5.11 4.21 -27.10
N VAL A 7 -4.38 3.98 -26.00
CA VAL A 7 -4.94 3.41 -24.77
C VAL A 7 -5.75 4.45 -23.99
N SER A 8 -5.37 5.74 -24.03
CA SER A 8 -6.13 6.81 -23.37
C SER A 8 -7.54 7.01 -23.93
N SER A 9 -7.80 6.53 -25.15
CA SER A 9 -9.13 6.61 -25.77
C SER A 9 -10.11 5.52 -25.29
N VAL A 10 -9.65 4.53 -24.53
CA VAL A 10 -10.47 3.40 -24.07
C VAL A 10 -11.45 3.86 -22.98
N ARG A 11 -12.70 3.47 -23.08
CA ARG A 11 -13.71 3.80 -22.05
C ARG A 11 -13.37 3.13 -20.73
N GLY A 12 -13.38 3.90 -19.64
CA GLY A 12 -13.09 3.38 -18.31
C GLY A 12 -11.65 3.62 -17.86
N VAL A 13 -10.77 4.12 -18.72
CA VAL A 13 -9.44 4.59 -18.35
C VAL A 13 -9.58 5.92 -17.61
N GLU A 14 -8.90 6.04 -16.48
CA GLU A 14 -8.84 7.26 -15.67
C GLU A 14 -7.56 8.03 -15.92
N LYS A 15 -6.42 7.31 -15.90
CA LYS A 15 -5.10 7.90 -16.05
C LYS A 15 -4.19 6.97 -16.84
N VAL A 16 -3.30 7.54 -17.65
CA VAL A 16 -2.28 6.79 -18.40
C VAL A 16 -0.92 7.40 -18.10
N SER A 17 -0.06 6.62 -17.49
CA SER A 17 1.35 6.99 -17.30
C SER A 17 2.26 6.06 -18.10
N SER A 18 3.40 6.56 -18.54
CA SER A 18 4.37 5.75 -19.25
C SER A 18 5.79 6.09 -18.86
N VAL A 19 6.64 5.09 -19.00
CA VAL A 19 8.08 5.23 -18.87
C VAL A 19 8.73 4.58 -20.08
N SER A 20 9.49 5.37 -20.82
CA SER A 20 10.31 4.88 -21.93
C SER A 20 11.75 4.82 -21.52
N CYS A 21 12.33 3.61 -21.56
CA CYS A 21 13.73 3.36 -21.24
C CYS A 21 14.46 2.82 -22.48
N PHE A 22 15.79 2.77 -22.42
CA PHE A 22 16.57 2.09 -23.44
C PHE A 22 16.23 0.59 -23.44
N GLY A 23 15.81 0.07 -24.58
CA GLY A 23 15.46 -1.33 -24.76
C GLY A 23 14.06 -1.76 -24.31
N TYR A 24 13.34 -1.00 -23.50
CA TYR A 24 11.98 -1.31 -23.10
C TYR A 24 11.13 -0.07 -22.84
N GLY A 25 9.81 -0.26 -22.89
CA GLY A 25 8.84 0.74 -22.48
C GLY A 25 7.72 0.11 -21.68
N ARG A 26 7.22 0.83 -20.68
CA ARG A 26 6.06 0.43 -19.86
C ARG A 26 5.00 1.51 -19.95
N VAL A 27 3.77 1.10 -20.19
CA VAL A 27 2.59 1.98 -20.12
C VAL A 27 1.69 1.44 -19.02
N THR A 28 1.44 2.25 -18.01
CA THR A 28 0.57 1.90 -16.89
C THR A 28 -0.76 2.62 -17.08
N VAL A 29 -1.86 1.86 -16.95
CA VAL A 29 -3.22 2.36 -17.16
C VAL A 29 -3.98 2.21 -15.87
N GLU A 30 -4.43 3.32 -15.29
CA GLU A 30 -5.31 3.34 -14.14
C GLU A 30 -6.77 3.38 -14.59
N LEU A 31 -7.59 2.52 -14.04
CA LEU A 31 -8.98 2.36 -14.44
C LEU A 31 -9.93 3.01 -13.43
N LYS A 32 -11.05 3.52 -13.92
CA LYS A 32 -12.13 4.04 -13.07
C LYS A 32 -12.73 2.93 -12.19
N THR A 33 -13.11 3.29 -11.00
CA THR A 33 -13.75 2.38 -10.05
C THR A 33 -14.99 1.71 -10.66
N LYS A 34 -15.15 0.39 -10.46
CA LYS A 34 -16.25 -0.44 -11.01
C LYS A 34 -16.17 -0.76 -12.50
N THR A 35 -15.03 -0.67 -13.12
CA THR A 35 -14.86 -1.05 -14.53
C THR A 35 -14.48 -2.53 -14.61
N ASP A 36 -14.98 -3.23 -15.64
CA ASP A 36 -14.61 -4.62 -15.91
C ASP A 36 -13.19 -4.68 -16.48
N ILE A 37 -12.26 -5.13 -15.67
CA ILE A 37 -10.82 -5.20 -15.99
C ILE A 37 -10.58 -6.14 -17.16
N SER A 38 -11.30 -7.28 -17.21
CA SER A 38 -11.14 -8.29 -18.26
C SER A 38 -11.56 -7.76 -19.62
N ALA A 39 -12.66 -7.02 -19.68
CA ALA A 39 -13.13 -6.40 -20.90
C ALA A 39 -12.17 -5.33 -21.41
N ILE A 40 -11.64 -4.48 -20.53
CA ILE A 40 -10.65 -3.45 -20.91
C ILE A 40 -9.32 -4.07 -21.33
N LYS A 41 -8.84 -5.09 -20.63
CA LYS A 41 -7.62 -5.82 -21.00
C LYS A 41 -7.74 -6.40 -22.41
N PHE A 42 -8.91 -6.98 -22.76
CA PHE A 42 -9.19 -7.49 -24.11
C PHE A 42 -9.22 -6.36 -25.14
N GLU A 43 -9.85 -5.23 -24.82
CA GLU A 43 -9.93 -4.06 -25.71
C GLU A 43 -8.55 -3.46 -25.98
N ILE A 44 -7.73 -3.27 -24.94
CA ILE A 44 -6.35 -2.79 -25.05
C ILE A 44 -5.51 -3.77 -25.89
N ALA A 45 -5.61 -5.08 -25.64
CA ALA A 45 -4.91 -6.09 -26.43
C ALA A 45 -5.33 -6.06 -27.91
N SER A 46 -6.60 -5.82 -28.20
CA SER A 46 -7.11 -5.66 -29.57
C SER A 46 -6.52 -4.41 -30.25
N ILE A 47 -6.49 -3.28 -29.56
CA ILE A 47 -5.91 -2.03 -30.06
C ILE A 47 -4.40 -2.23 -30.37
N LEU A 48 -3.65 -2.85 -29.45
CA LEU A 48 -2.22 -3.11 -29.63
C LEU A 48 -1.97 -4.03 -30.85
N ARG A 49 -2.85 -5.01 -31.08
CA ARG A 49 -2.77 -5.88 -32.26
C ARG A 49 -2.92 -5.10 -33.56
N GLN A 50 -3.86 -4.14 -33.61
CA GLN A 50 -4.07 -3.27 -34.77
C GLN A 50 -2.90 -2.28 -34.98
N MET A 51 -2.17 -1.95 -33.91
CA MET A 51 -1.03 -1.02 -33.97
C MET A 51 0.28 -1.66 -34.36
N ARG A 52 0.37 -2.99 -34.52
CA ARG A 52 1.61 -3.70 -34.78
C ARG A 52 2.39 -3.13 -35.97
N GLU A 53 1.73 -2.83 -37.05
CA GLU A 53 2.35 -2.25 -38.24
C GLU A 53 2.84 -0.80 -38.06
N LYS A 54 2.33 -0.10 -37.07
CA LYS A 54 2.70 1.29 -36.77
C LYS A 54 3.85 1.39 -35.77
N LEU A 55 4.29 0.28 -35.18
CA LEU A 55 5.42 0.24 -34.28
C LEU A 55 6.73 0.20 -35.08
N PRO A 56 7.85 0.75 -34.54
CA PRO A 56 9.14 0.66 -35.17
C PRO A 56 9.59 -0.80 -35.42
N SER A 57 10.33 -1.02 -36.49
CA SER A 57 10.96 -2.33 -36.74
C SER A 57 11.93 -2.68 -35.61
N GLY A 58 11.82 -3.90 -35.08
CA GLY A 58 12.66 -4.35 -33.96
C GLY A 58 12.02 -4.28 -32.58
N VAL A 59 10.82 -3.68 -32.44
CA VAL A 59 10.06 -3.73 -31.21
C VAL A 59 9.29 -5.06 -31.13
N SER A 60 9.51 -5.79 -30.02
CA SER A 60 8.74 -6.99 -29.70
C SER A 60 7.24 -6.65 -29.52
N TYR A 61 6.38 -7.64 -29.71
CA TYR A 61 4.95 -7.41 -29.49
C TYR A 61 4.68 -7.05 -28.03
N PRO A 62 3.95 -5.92 -27.76
CA PRO A 62 3.66 -5.51 -26.39
C PRO A 62 2.80 -6.55 -25.67
N THR A 63 3.21 -6.94 -24.47
CA THR A 63 2.43 -7.78 -23.56
C THR A 63 1.53 -6.93 -22.70
N VAL A 64 0.28 -7.37 -22.50
CA VAL A 64 -0.68 -6.71 -21.59
C VAL A 64 -0.77 -7.58 -20.33
N SER A 65 -0.20 -7.09 -19.25
CA SER A 65 -0.38 -7.64 -17.91
C SER A 65 -1.18 -6.66 -17.07
N GLY A 66 -1.90 -7.12 -16.07
CA GLY A 66 -2.64 -6.23 -15.18
C GLY A 66 -3.99 -6.76 -14.78
N GLY A 67 -4.59 -6.13 -13.81
CA GLY A 67 -5.58 -6.66 -12.92
C GLY A 67 -4.96 -7.18 -11.63
N GLU A 68 -3.66 -7.38 -11.65
CA GLU A 68 -2.87 -7.65 -10.46
C GLU A 68 -2.61 -6.32 -9.76
N VAL A 69 -3.56 -5.88 -8.97
CA VAL A 69 -3.24 -4.90 -7.94
C VAL A 69 -2.45 -5.68 -6.91
N ASP A 70 -1.19 -5.30 -6.72
CA ASP A 70 -0.40 -5.62 -5.53
C ASP A 70 -1.10 -4.98 -4.32
N THR A 71 -2.27 -5.45 -4.01
CA THR A 71 -2.98 -5.15 -2.78
C THR A 71 -2.78 -6.33 -1.86
N ALA A 72 -2.04 -6.09 -0.81
CA ALA A 72 -2.00 -6.95 0.37
C ALA A 72 -3.41 -7.27 0.93
N LEU A 73 -4.47 -6.77 0.29
CA LEU A 73 -5.88 -6.96 0.60
C LEU A 73 -6.62 -7.28 -0.71
N GLY A 74 -6.71 -8.58 -1.00
CA GLY A 74 -7.14 -9.18 -2.21
C GLY A 74 -8.39 -8.66 -2.91
N ASP A 75 -8.29 -8.58 -4.21
CA ASP A 75 -9.43 -8.77 -5.09
C ASP A 75 -9.57 -10.27 -5.39
N ASP A 76 -10.78 -10.80 -5.29
CA ASP A 76 -11.07 -12.24 -5.21
C ASP A 76 -10.99 -13.00 -6.53
N ASN A 77 -10.42 -12.42 -7.54
CA ASN A 77 -10.38 -13.02 -8.87
C ASN A 77 -9.04 -13.65 -9.27
N GLU A 78 -8.02 -13.65 -8.41
CA GLU A 78 -6.67 -14.09 -8.78
C GLU A 78 -6.07 -15.13 -7.84
N VAL A 79 -5.15 -15.91 -8.40
CA VAL A 79 -4.28 -16.85 -7.74
C VAL A 79 -3.46 -16.11 -6.68
N LYS A 80 -3.52 -16.56 -5.43
CA LYS A 80 -2.93 -15.82 -4.30
C LYS A 80 -1.57 -16.41 -3.93
N LEU A 81 -0.53 -15.58 -3.87
CA LEU A 81 0.73 -15.95 -3.24
C LEU A 81 0.48 -16.18 -1.74
N ILE A 82 0.71 -17.41 -1.27
CA ILE A 82 0.47 -17.83 0.11
C ILE A 82 1.73 -18.01 0.92
N LEU A 83 2.77 -18.59 0.32
CA LEU A 83 4.05 -18.87 0.96
C LEU A 83 5.20 -18.54 0.03
N THR A 84 6.28 -17.98 0.58
CA THR A 84 7.57 -17.86 -0.10
C THR A 84 8.63 -18.50 0.77
N TYR A 85 9.27 -19.54 0.23
CA TYR A 85 10.43 -20.16 0.86
C TYR A 85 11.71 -19.60 0.22
N MET A 86 12.69 -19.32 1.05
CA MET A 86 14.07 -19.08 0.62
C MET A 86 14.85 -20.39 0.76
N LEU A 87 15.47 -20.79 -0.32
CA LEU A 87 16.37 -21.93 -0.37
C LEU A 87 17.80 -21.41 -0.54
N ASN A 88 18.68 -21.72 0.37
CA ASN A 88 20.07 -21.31 0.33
C ASN A 88 21.02 -22.47 0.57
N ALA A 89 22.09 -22.51 -0.20
CA ALA A 89 23.16 -23.47 -0.09
C ALA A 89 24.43 -22.92 -0.74
N ASP A 90 25.56 -23.54 -0.42
CA ASP A 90 26.86 -23.23 -1.04
C ASP A 90 27.00 -23.95 -2.39
N MET A 91 26.08 -23.63 -3.31
CA MET A 91 26.06 -24.15 -4.68
C MET A 91 25.45 -23.11 -5.63
N SER A 92 25.56 -23.38 -6.96
CA SER A 92 24.99 -22.44 -7.93
C SER A 92 23.46 -22.41 -7.87
N GLY A 93 22.85 -21.25 -8.23
CA GLY A 93 21.41 -21.07 -8.26
C GLY A 93 20.70 -22.09 -9.16
N GLU A 94 21.33 -22.48 -10.27
CA GLU A 94 20.80 -23.50 -11.19
C GLU A 94 20.80 -24.91 -10.57
N GLN A 95 21.82 -25.26 -9.81
CA GLN A 95 21.84 -26.55 -9.09
C GLN A 95 20.75 -26.59 -8.01
N MET A 96 20.58 -25.50 -7.26
CA MET A 96 19.49 -25.38 -6.30
C MET A 96 18.11 -25.48 -6.96
N ARG A 97 17.93 -24.82 -8.13
CA ARG A 97 16.69 -24.90 -8.91
C ARG A 97 16.36 -26.34 -9.31
N GLN A 98 17.36 -27.08 -9.81
CA GLN A 98 17.18 -28.47 -10.24
C GLN A 98 16.75 -29.39 -9.08
N ILE A 99 17.34 -29.19 -7.91
CA ILE A 99 16.96 -29.94 -6.70
C ILE A 99 15.53 -29.54 -6.30
N ALA A 100 15.23 -28.23 -6.28
CA ALA A 100 13.90 -27.74 -5.91
C ALA A 100 12.81 -28.21 -6.88
N GLU A 101 13.06 -28.24 -8.19
CA GLU A 101 12.14 -28.76 -9.19
C GLU A 101 11.91 -30.28 -9.03
N LYS A 102 12.97 -31.05 -8.82
CA LYS A 102 12.89 -32.49 -8.71
C LYS A 102 12.28 -32.97 -7.38
N GLU A 103 12.66 -32.34 -6.28
CA GLU A 103 12.34 -32.85 -4.93
C GLU A 103 11.17 -32.14 -4.26
N MET A 104 10.91 -30.86 -4.61
CA MET A 104 9.94 -30.01 -3.92
C MET A 104 8.75 -29.64 -4.80
N LYS A 105 8.98 -29.03 -5.98
CA LYS A 105 7.91 -28.50 -6.83
C LYS A 105 6.80 -29.50 -7.10
N GLY A 106 7.14 -30.70 -7.59
CA GLY A 106 6.15 -31.71 -7.93
C GLY A 106 5.38 -32.29 -6.75
N LYS A 107 5.92 -32.20 -5.52
CA LYS A 107 5.21 -32.62 -4.29
C LYS A 107 4.28 -31.54 -3.80
N VAL A 108 4.71 -30.27 -3.85
CA VAL A 108 3.91 -29.12 -3.41
C VAL A 108 2.75 -28.87 -4.37
N GLU A 109 2.95 -28.99 -5.69
CA GLU A 109 1.87 -28.86 -6.68
C GLU A 109 0.78 -29.95 -6.61
N ARG A 110 1.03 -31.05 -5.87
CA ARG A 110 0.02 -32.11 -5.60
C ARG A 110 -0.84 -31.81 -4.41
N VAL A 111 -0.51 -30.82 -3.59
CA VAL A 111 -1.31 -30.42 -2.44
C VAL A 111 -2.61 -29.80 -2.95
N GLU A 112 -3.74 -30.27 -2.42
CA GLU A 112 -5.07 -29.77 -2.80
C GLU A 112 -5.19 -28.26 -2.49
N GLY A 113 -5.59 -27.49 -3.49
CA GLY A 113 -5.72 -26.03 -3.37
C GLY A 113 -4.46 -25.24 -3.74
N VAL A 114 -3.36 -25.90 -4.12
CA VAL A 114 -2.19 -25.23 -4.74
C VAL A 114 -2.43 -25.10 -6.23
N HIS A 115 -2.36 -23.87 -6.73
CA HIS A 115 -2.51 -23.59 -8.17
C HIS A 115 -1.24 -23.90 -8.95
N HIS A 116 -0.12 -23.32 -8.54
CA HIS A 116 1.21 -23.58 -9.12
C HIS A 116 2.31 -23.15 -8.16
N VAL A 117 3.53 -23.63 -8.47
CA VAL A 117 4.74 -23.24 -7.74
C VAL A 117 5.72 -22.61 -8.73
N ASP A 118 6.18 -21.41 -8.41
CA ASP A 118 7.19 -20.70 -9.20
C ASP A 118 8.52 -20.61 -8.46
N ILE A 119 9.62 -20.83 -9.19
CA ILE A 119 10.99 -20.77 -8.65
C ILE A 119 11.71 -19.60 -9.31
N THR A 120 12.14 -18.63 -8.51
CA THR A 120 12.80 -17.41 -8.98
C THR A 120 14.16 -17.20 -8.31
N GLY A 121 14.99 -16.33 -8.88
CA GLY A 121 16.30 -15.99 -8.30
C GLY A 121 17.46 -16.85 -8.76
N TYR A 122 17.28 -17.71 -9.75
CA TYR A 122 18.34 -18.51 -10.35
C TYR A 122 18.86 -17.90 -11.66
N VAL A 123 20.05 -18.34 -12.07
CA VAL A 123 20.67 -17.92 -13.33
C VAL A 123 20.65 -19.11 -14.29
N THR A 124 20.14 -18.89 -15.49
CA THR A 124 20.08 -19.92 -16.53
C THR A 124 21.44 -20.06 -17.24
N HIS A 125 21.72 -21.27 -17.74
CA HIS A 125 22.84 -21.48 -18.63
C HIS A 125 22.40 -21.25 -20.06
N TYR A 126 23.32 -20.74 -20.88
CA TYR A 126 23.15 -20.59 -22.32
C TYR A 126 24.34 -21.16 -23.07
N MET A 127 24.14 -21.47 -24.33
CA MET A 127 25.21 -21.89 -25.26
C MET A 127 25.82 -20.64 -25.93
N GLU A 128 27.03 -20.31 -25.55
CA GLU A 128 27.82 -19.24 -26.17
C GLU A 128 28.53 -19.77 -27.40
N VAL A 129 28.34 -19.13 -28.55
CA VAL A 129 29.02 -19.39 -29.79
C VAL A 129 29.89 -18.20 -30.16
N GLU A 130 31.18 -18.31 -29.89
CA GLU A 130 32.15 -17.25 -30.11
C GLU A 130 32.84 -17.49 -31.45
N TYR A 131 32.71 -16.54 -32.41
CA TYR A 131 33.31 -16.69 -33.75
C TYR A 131 34.37 -15.62 -34.03
N ASP A 132 35.36 -16.01 -34.90
CA ASP A 132 36.31 -15.05 -35.43
C ASP A 132 35.80 -14.44 -36.76
N ALA A 133 35.48 -13.13 -36.71
CA ALA A 133 34.96 -12.41 -37.88
C ALA A 133 35.89 -12.46 -39.12
N ARG A 134 37.21 -12.53 -38.90
CA ARG A 134 38.19 -12.62 -40.00
C ARG A 134 38.15 -13.99 -40.68
N GLN A 135 38.05 -15.03 -39.89
CA GLN A 135 37.90 -16.39 -40.44
C GLN A 135 36.60 -16.55 -41.21
N LEU A 136 35.46 -16.01 -40.65
CA LEU A 136 34.18 -16.01 -41.38
C LEU A 136 34.30 -15.32 -42.76
N ALA A 137 34.97 -14.15 -42.81
CA ALA A 137 35.16 -13.41 -44.04
C ALA A 137 35.99 -14.18 -45.08
N VAL A 138 37.06 -14.91 -44.66
CA VAL A 138 37.90 -15.75 -45.57
C VAL A 138 37.06 -16.85 -46.24
N TYR A 139 36.07 -17.38 -45.53
CA TYR A 139 35.18 -18.40 -46.10
C TYR A 139 33.94 -17.83 -46.79
N GLY A 140 33.82 -16.51 -46.87
CA GLY A 140 32.66 -15.83 -47.46
C GLY A 140 31.34 -16.16 -46.75
N ILE A 141 31.38 -16.28 -45.42
CA ILE A 141 30.22 -16.54 -44.56
C ILE A 141 29.92 -15.29 -43.75
N GLY A 142 28.69 -14.75 -43.83
CA GLY A 142 28.28 -13.63 -43.04
C GLY A 142 27.91 -14.07 -41.63
N SER A 143 27.94 -13.13 -40.66
CA SER A 143 27.48 -13.43 -39.30
C SER A 143 25.97 -13.74 -39.26
N SER A 144 25.16 -13.18 -40.16
CA SER A 144 23.74 -13.52 -40.35
C SER A 144 23.57 -14.98 -40.82
N ASP A 145 24.42 -15.42 -41.77
CA ASP A 145 24.37 -16.79 -42.30
C ASP A 145 24.67 -17.84 -41.22
N LEU A 146 25.58 -17.48 -40.30
CA LEU A 146 25.89 -18.30 -39.12
C LEU A 146 24.69 -18.42 -38.18
N VAL A 147 24.04 -17.29 -37.85
CA VAL A 147 22.84 -17.26 -37.00
C VAL A 147 21.70 -18.05 -37.64
N ASP A 148 21.45 -17.86 -38.94
CA ASP A 148 20.41 -18.56 -39.67
C ASP A 148 20.69 -20.07 -39.79
N ALA A 149 21.94 -20.45 -39.99
CA ALA A 149 22.34 -21.86 -39.99
C ALA A 149 22.08 -22.52 -38.63
N ILE A 150 22.44 -21.86 -37.54
CA ILE A 150 22.17 -22.34 -36.17
C ILE A 150 20.65 -22.45 -35.90
N ARG A 151 19.89 -21.41 -36.29
CA ARG A 151 18.43 -21.40 -36.15
C ARG A 151 17.77 -22.54 -36.95
N ASN A 152 18.24 -22.81 -38.12
CA ASN A 152 17.74 -23.90 -38.96
C ASN A 152 18.17 -25.28 -38.44
N PHE A 153 19.34 -25.38 -37.82
CA PHE A 153 19.84 -26.65 -37.24
C PHE A 153 19.11 -27.05 -35.96
N SER A 154 18.58 -26.11 -35.19
CA SER A 154 17.89 -26.38 -33.95
C SER A 154 16.53 -27.07 -34.19
N GLY A 155 16.57 -28.13 -34.94
CA GLY A 155 15.62 -29.19 -35.26
C GLY A 155 14.18 -28.97 -34.85
N ARG A 156 13.42 -28.22 -35.63
CA ARG A 156 11.96 -28.28 -35.58
C ARG A 156 11.51 -29.54 -36.32
N GLU A 157 10.65 -30.31 -35.66
CA GLU A 157 9.77 -31.21 -36.38
C GLU A 157 8.68 -30.35 -37.00
N ASP A 158 8.81 -30.07 -38.28
CA ASP A 158 7.82 -29.27 -39.00
C ASP A 158 6.74 -30.18 -39.60
N VAL A 159 5.50 -29.87 -39.32
CA VAL A 159 4.37 -30.55 -39.96
C VAL A 159 4.23 -29.99 -41.39
N ILE A 160 4.60 -30.79 -42.38
CA ILE A 160 4.48 -30.41 -43.79
C ILE A 160 3.04 -30.43 -44.27
N GLY A 161 2.21 -31.34 -43.71
CA GLY A 161 0.85 -31.52 -44.09
C GLY A 161 0.32 -32.91 -43.74
N GLU A 162 -0.74 -33.29 -44.37
CA GLU A 162 -1.38 -34.59 -44.16
C GLU A 162 -1.38 -35.41 -45.44
N VAL A 163 -1.05 -36.66 -45.33
CA VAL A 163 -1.09 -37.60 -46.45
C VAL A 163 -2.26 -38.60 -46.27
N SER A 164 -3.11 -38.68 -47.30
CA SER A 164 -4.19 -39.65 -47.31
C SER A 164 -3.66 -41.05 -47.63
N ALA A 165 -3.82 -41.96 -46.68
CA ALA A 165 -3.47 -43.37 -46.83
C ALA A 165 -4.77 -44.22 -46.96
N TYR A 166 -4.61 -45.44 -47.44
CA TYR A 166 -5.69 -46.43 -47.64
C TYR A 166 -6.92 -45.90 -48.43
N LYS A 167 -6.67 -45.31 -49.60
CA LYS A 167 -7.73 -44.74 -50.48
C LYS A 167 -8.58 -43.66 -49.79
N GLY A 168 -7.96 -42.78 -49.03
CA GLY A 168 -8.61 -41.65 -48.34
C GLY A 168 -9.35 -42.00 -47.06
N ARG A 169 -9.19 -43.21 -46.54
CA ARG A 169 -9.84 -43.61 -45.28
C ARG A 169 -9.10 -43.19 -44.03
N VAL A 170 -7.81 -42.85 -44.11
CA VAL A 170 -6.96 -42.44 -42.99
C VAL A 170 -6.08 -41.26 -43.41
N THR A 171 -6.04 -40.21 -42.68
CA THR A 171 -5.17 -39.05 -42.85
C THR A 171 -4.01 -39.16 -41.83
N ILE A 172 -2.78 -39.16 -42.31
CA ILE A 172 -1.60 -39.31 -41.49
C ILE A 172 -0.78 -38.00 -41.61
N PRO A 173 -0.43 -37.32 -40.50
CA PRO A 173 0.43 -36.15 -40.54
C PRO A 173 1.82 -36.52 -41.04
N LEU A 174 2.35 -35.72 -41.96
CA LEU A 174 3.70 -35.82 -42.49
C LEU A 174 4.59 -34.83 -41.75
N LEU A 175 5.55 -35.35 -41.02
CA LEU A 175 6.52 -34.60 -40.23
C LEU A 175 7.87 -34.61 -40.94
N LEU A 176 8.50 -33.45 -41.03
CA LEU A 176 9.88 -33.29 -41.43
C LEU A 176 10.76 -33.24 -40.20
N SER A 177 11.64 -34.20 -40.04
CA SER A 177 12.60 -34.24 -38.93
C SER A 177 14.01 -34.44 -39.43
N SER A 178 14.97 -33.79 -38.81
CA SER A 178 16.38 -33.97 -39.13
C SER A 178 16.88 -35.36 -38.69
N LYS A 179 17.62 -36.06 -39.57
CA LYS A 179 18.27 -37.34 -39.25
C LYS A 179 19.49 -37.20 -38.36
N GLU A 180 20.05 -35.97 -38.22
CA GLU A 180 21.27 -35.77 -37.47
C GLU A 180 21.01 -35.91 -35.96
N GLU A 181 21.83 -36.72 -35.32
CA GLU A 181 21.86 -36.88 -33.89
C GLU A 181 22.16 -35.53 -33.26
N ARG A 182 21.23 -35.02 -32.43
CA ARG A 182 21.30 -33.79 -31.64
C ARG A 182 22.58 -33.65 -30.79
N LYS A 183 23.42 -34.65 -30.76
CA LYS A 183 24.65 -34.74 -29.94
C LYS A 183 25.89 -34.01 -30.47
N ARG A 184 25.83 -33.43 -31.67
CA ARG A 184 27.01 -32.82 -32.30
C ARG A 184 26.74 -31.42 -32.84
N PHE A 185 26.24 -30.52 -32.01
CA PHE A 185 26.04 -29.10 -32.35
C PHE A 185 27.33 -28.50 -32.95
N GLU A 186 28.49 -28.75 -32.35
CA GLU A 186 29.78 -28.25 -32.79
C GLU A 186 30.19 -28.72 -34.17
N GLN A 187 29.68 -29.88 -34.64
CA GLN A 187 29.93 -30.45 -35.95
C GLN A 187 28.84 -30.13 -36.98
N MET A 188 28.08 -29.06 -36.72
CA MET A 188 27.06 -28.58 -37.65
C MET A 188 27.72 -28.13 -38.98
N PRO A 189 27.25 -28.60 -40.15
CA PRO A 189 27.76 -28.14 -41.46
C PRO A 189 27.20 -26.73 -41.74
N LEU A 190 28.09 -25.78 -42.04
CA LEU A 190 27.71 -24.41 -42.35
C LEU A 190 27.60 -24.12 -43.83
N LYS A 191 28.62 -24.51 -44.58
CA LYS A 191 28.70 -24.22 -46.02
C LYS A 191 29.57 -25.27 -46.75
N ASN A 192 29.25 -25.52 -47.98
CA ASN A 192 30.11 -26.32 -48.88
C ASN A 192 30.89 -25.38 -49.79
N ILE A 193 32.22 -25.42 -49.73
CA ILE A 193 33.13 -24.59 -50.54
C ILE A 193 34.03 -25.54 -51.30
N ASP A 194 33.97 -25.52 -52.59
CA ASP A 194 34.76 -26.38 -53.53
C ASP A 194 34.75 -27.89 -53.17
N GLY A 195 33.62 -28.39 -52.76
CA GLY A 195 33.43 -29.79 -52.37
C GLY A 195 33.87 -30.15 -50.95
N LYS A 196 34.35 -29.18 -50.16
CA LYS A 196 34.70 -29.36 -48.75
C LYS A 196 33.60 -28.73 -47.84
N ILE A 197 33.10 -29.50 -46.90
CA ILE A 197 32.11 -29.02 -45.91
C ILE A 197 32.87 -28.31 -44.81
N VAL A 198 32.49 -27.05 -44.54
CA VAL A 198 32.96 -26.25 -43.42
C VAL A 198 32.01 -26.46 -42.25
N TYR A 199 32.53 -26.89 -41.11
CA TYR A 199 31.75 -27.14 -39.89
C TYR A 199 31.87 -25.97 -38.90
N LEU A 200 30.90 -25.85 -37.95
CA LEU A 200 30.88 -24.81 -36.95
C LEU A 200 32.17 -24.75 -36.13
N ASN A 201 32.70 -25.88 -35.69
CA ASN A 201 33.94 -25.96 -34.90
C ASN A 201 35.19 -25.48 -35.62
N ASN A 202 35.14 -25.28 -36.95
CA ASN A 202 36.26 -24.71 -37.72
C ASN A 202 36.31 -23.19 -37.64
N LEU A 203 35.18 -22.53 -37.27
CA LEU A 203 35.01 -21.08 -37.34
C LEU A 203 34.60 -20.44 -36.01
N ALA A 204 34.05 -21.25 -35.10
CA ALA A 204 33.54 -20.80 -33.82
C ALA A 204 33.86 -21.81 -32.72
N SER A 205 34.01 -21.31 -31.52
CA SER A 205 34.07 -22.11 -30.29
C SER A 205 32.73 -22.07 -29.57
N CYS A 206 32.31 -23.20 -29.03
CA CYS A 206 31.03 -23.34 -28.33
C CYS A 206 31.29 -23.64 -26.86
N HIS A 207 30.73 -22.83 -25.98
CA HIS A 207 30.86 -22.99 -24.52
C HIS A 207 29.52 -22.87 -23.85
N ILE A 208 29.27 -23.74 -22.88
CA ILE A 208 28.12 -23.54 -21.97
C ILE A 208 28.56 -22.59 -20.90
N ARG A 209 27.89 -21.45 -20.80
CA ARG A 209 28.14 -20.45 -19.77
C ARG A 209 26.88 -20.11 -18.97
N GLU A 210 27.09 -19.69 -17.75
CA GLU A 210 26.00 -19.04 -16.99
C GLU A 210 25.68 -17.70 -17.62
N LEU A 211 24.40 -17.43 -17.83
CA LEU A 211 23.94 -16.11 -18.24
C LEU A 211 24.46 -15.10 -17.21
N LYS A 212 25.16 -14.04 -17.69
CA LYS A 212 25.61 -13.00 -16.77
C LYS A 212 24.40 -12.48 -16.01
N PRO A 213 24.32 -12.65 -14.66
CA PRO A 213 23.13 -12.27 -13.91
C PRO A 213 22.95 -10.76 -13.96
N ASP A 214 21.74 -10.31 -14.29
CA ASP A 214 21.35 -8.90 -14.16
C ASP A 214 21.17 -8.48 -12.70
N SER A 215 21.09 -9.47 -11.81
CA SER A 215 20.91 -9.25 -10.37
C SER A 215 21.42 -10.43 -9.54
N TYR A 216 21.91 -10.15 -8.35
CA TYR A 216 22.29 -11.15 -7.35
C TYR A 216 21.40 -11.03 -6.12
N TYR A 217 20.95 -12.16 -5.60
CA TYR A 217 20.21 -12.25 -4.36
C TYR A 217 20.88 -13.22 -3.40
N ARG A 218 21.21 -12.75 -2.22
CA ARG A 218 21.87 -13.55 -1.19
C ARG A 218 21.24 -13.30 0.18
N VAL A 219 21.23 -14.33 1.00
CA VAL A 219 20.87 -14.23 2.42
C VAL A 219 22.04 -14.79 3.23
N ASN A 220 22.53 -14.01 4.17
CA ASN A 220 23.71 -14.34 4.98
C ASN A 220 24.94 -14.71 4.12
N GLY A 221 25.10 -14.04 2.98
CA GLY A 221 26.21 -14.27 2.03
C GLY A 221 26.07 -15.50 1.14
N MET A 222 25.04 -16.33 1.33
CA MET A 222 24.79 -17.52 0.50
C MET A 222 23.83 -17.21 -0.64
N ASN A 223 24.07 -17.80 -1.82
CA ASN A 223 23.15 -17.70 -2.94
C ASN A 223 21.77 -18.21 -2.52
N THR A 224 20.74 -17.50 -2.94
CA THR A 224 19.36 -17.76 -2.52
C THR A 224 18.45 -17.81 -3.73
N ILE A 225 17.61 -18.83 -3.80
CA ILE A 225 16.48 -18.89 -4.72
C ILE A 225 15.17 -18.86 -3.91
N TYR A 226 14.11 -18.38 -4.54
CA TYR A 226 12.79 -18.28 -3.91
C TYR A 226 11.85 -19.29 -4.55
N VAL A 227 11.12 -20.01 -3.70
CA VAL A 227 10.02 -20.89 -4.09
C VAL A 227 8.72 -20.24 -3.64
N ASN A 228 8.00 -19.71 -4.61
CA ASN A 228 6.73 -19.02 -4.41
C ASN A 228 5.59 -20.01 -4.64
N VAL A 229 4.72 -20.17 -3.65
CA VAL A 229 3.57 -21.07 -3.70
C VAL A 229 2.30 -20.25 -3.84
N TYR A 230 1.55 -20.49 -4.89
CA TYR A 230 0.30 -19.83 -5.20
C TYR A 230 -0.88 -20.77 -4.97
N ALA A 231 -1.91 -20.28 -4.27
CA ALA A 231 -3.12 -21.06 -4.03
C ALA A 231 -4.23 -20.70 -5.03
N ASP A 232 -5.14 -21.66 -5.24
CA ASP A 232 -6.35 -21.44 -6.00
C ASP A 232 -7.24 -20.37 -5.33
N LYS A 233 -8.04 -19.71 -6.16
CA LYS A 233 -8.93 -18.62 -5.75
C LYS A 233 -9.82 -18.97 -4.55
N ASP A 234 -10.42 -20.12 -4.57
CA ASP A 234 -11.43 -20.56 -3.60
C ASP A 234 -10.83 -21.42 -2.46
N ALA A 235 -9.51 -21.65 -2.48
CA ALA A 235 -8.83 -22.45 -1.49
C ALA A 235 -8.73 -21.74 -0.13
N ASN A 236 -8.85 -22.52 0.94
CA ASN A 236 -8.58 -22.04 2.30
C ASN A 236 -7.08 -21.86 2.49
N VAL A 237 -6.63 -20.61 2.49
CA VAL A 237 -5.21 -20.24 2.59
C VAL A 237 -4.52 -20.86 3.81
N VAL A 238 -5.25 -21.01 4.94
CA VAL A 238 -4.68 -21.53 6.19
C VAL A 238 -4.42 -23.03 6.09
N ASP A 239 -5.37 -23.80 5.55
CA ASP A 239 -5.25 -25.23 5.41
C ASP A 239 -4.17 -25.57 4.37
N VAL A 240 -4.22 -24.94 3.18
CA VAL A 240 -3.20 -25.12 2.13
C VAL A 240 -1.80 -24.77 2.62
N ALA A 241 -1.65 -23.67 3.36
CA ALA A 241 -0.34 -23.28 3.91
C ALA A 241 0.17 -24.31 4.93
N SER A 242 -0.72 -24.89 5.76
CA SER A 242 -0.36 -25.94 6.72
C SER A 242 0.15 -27.19 6.01
N ASP A 243 -0.58 -27.67 5.00
CA ASP A 243 -0.24 -28.88 4.24
C ASP A 243 1.05 -28.68 3.43
N VAL A 244 1.24 -27.52 2.83
CA VAL A 244 2.50 -27.17 2.13
C VAL A 244 3.68 -27.14 3.10
N LYS A 245 3.52 -26.59 4.32
CA LYS A 245 4.59 -26.59 5.33
C LYS A 245 4.98 -28.01 5.76
N GLU A 246 4.02 -28.91 5.89
CA GLU A 246 4.28 -30.33 6.20
C GLU A 246 5.08 -31.00 5.07
N VAL A 247 4.68 -30.79 3.81
CA VAL A 247 5.37 -31.32 2.64
C VAL A 247 6.78 -30.75 2.52
N MET A 248 6.95 -29.45 2.71
CA MET A 248 8.26 -28.78 2.66
C MET A 248 9.17 -29.24 3.79
N GLY A 249 8.66 -29.42 5.00
CA GLY A 249 9.40 -29.94 6.14
C GLY A 249 9.92 -31.37 5.92
N SER A 250 9.17 -32.19 5.20
CA SER A 250 9.56 -33.57 4.86
C SER A 250 10.53 -33.68 3.67
N SER A 251 10.66 -32.63 2.86
CA SER A 251 11.38 -32.68 1.59
C SER A 251 12.81 -32.10 1.64
N SER A 252 13.21 -31.47 2.73
CA SER A 252 14.39 -30.61 2.82
C SER A 252 15.57 -31.30 3.50
N HIS A 253 16.24 -32.21 2.81
CA HIS A 253 17.47 -32.84 3.36
C HIS A 253 18.77 -32.25 2.78
N SER A 254 18.73 -31.62 1.62
CA SER A 254 19.93 -31.13 0.90
C SER A 254 20.05 -29.58 0.82
N LEU A 255 18.96 -28.84 1.10
CA LEU A 255 18.94 -27.38 1.03
C LEU A 255 18.48 -26.78 2.36
N ASN A 256 19.10 -25.67 2.77
CA ASN A 256 18.60 -24.90 3.90
C ASN A 256 17.34 -24.16 3.47
N THR A 257 16.20 -24.55 4.04
CA THR A 257 14.91 -23.91 3.78
C THR A 257 14.54 -22.96 4.89
N SER A 258 14.22 -21.72 4.56
CA SER A 258 13.68 -20.76 5.51
C SER A 258 12.42 -20.11 4.92
N LEU A 259 11.42 -19.91 5.78
CA LEU A 259 10.17 -19.28 5.39
C LEU A 259 10.37 -17.75 5.38
N ALA A 260 10.22 -17.12 4.21
CA ALA A 260 10.35 -15.68 4.04
C ALA A 260 9.01 -14.94 4.19
N TYR A 261 7.96 -15.53 3.68
CA TYR A 261 6.62 -14.95 3.71
C TYR A 261 5.58 -16.03 3.98
N ASP A 262 4.69 -15.74 4.91
CA ASP A 262 3.57 -16.60 5.29
C ASP A 262 2.30 -15.78 5.47
N ARG A 263 1.47 -15.81 4.45
CA ARG A 263 0.17 -15.12 4.48
C ARG A 263 -0.78 -15.70 5.53
N ALA A 264 -0.75 -17.01 5.72
CA ALA A 264 -1.63 -17.71 6.66
C ALA A 264 -1.29 -17.34 8.10
N GLU A 265 0.00 -17.28 8.45
CA GLU A 265 0.44 -16.91 9.79
C GLU A 265 0.07 -15.47 10.13
N ILE A 266 0.29 -14.54 9.17
CA ILE A 266 -0.10 -13.13 9.34
C ILE A 266 -1.61 -13.02 9.56
N GLN A 267 -2.42 -13.64 8.71
CA GLN A 267 -3.88 -13.63 8.85
C GLN A 267 -4.36 -14.27 10.14
N MET A 268 -3.75 -15.40 10.54
CA MET A 268 -4.12 -16.10 11.77
C MET A 268 -3.71 -15.32 13.02
N LYS A 269 -2.55 -14.67 13.01
CA LYS A 269 -2.11 -13.78 14.10
C LYS A 269 -3.08 -12.62 14.30
N ASP A 270 -3.47 -11.95 13.21
CA ASP A 270 -4.44 -10.85 13.24
C ASP A 270 -5.81 -11.34 13.72
N PHE A 271 -6.30 -12.45 13.16
CA PHE A 271 -7.57 -13.05 13.54
C PHE A 271 -7.58 -13.44 15.03
N ARG A 272 -6.55 -14.13 15.49
CA ARG A 272 -6.42 -14.54 16.90
C ARG A 272 -6.38 -13.33 17.84
N SER A 273 -5.62 -12.29 17.49
CA SER A 273 -5.54 -11.05 18.24
C SER A 273 -6.92 -10.39 18.38
N LEU A 274 -7.68 -10.31 17.28
CA LEU A 274 -9.03 -9.75 17.29
C LEU A 274 -10.04 -10.60 18.07
N VAL A 275 -9.98 -11.93 17.96
CA VAL A 275 -10.84 -12.82 18.74
C VAL A 275 -10.56 -12.68 20.24
N ILE A 276 -9.28 -12.60 20.64
CA ILE A 276 -8.91 -12.38 22.04
C ILE A 276 -9.45 -11.03 22.53
N ARG A 277 -9.28 -9.95 21.76
CA ARG A 277 -9.79 -8.62 22.11
C ARG A 277 -11.32 -8.61 22.22
N SER A 278 -12.01 -9.22 21.25
CA SER A 278 -13.48 -9.31 21.26
C SER A 278 -13.98 -10.08 22.48
N SER A 279 -13.32 -11.18 22.82
CA SER A 279 -13.63 -11.98 24.01
C SER A 279 -13.37 -11.21 25.30
N LEU A 280 -12.26 -10.47 25.36
CA LEU A 280 -11.91 -9.61 26.49
C LEU A 280 -12.90 -8.46 26.64
N THR A 281 -13.27 -7.81 25.53
CA THR A 281 -14.31 -6.78 25.50
C THR A 281 -15.63 -7.32 26.06
N LEU A 282 -16.07 -8.48 25.57
CA LEU A 282 -17.30 -9.11 26.05
C LEU A 282 -17.23 -9.42 27.55
N LEU A 283 -16.12 -9.95 28.04
CA LEU A 283 -15.89 -10.26 29.45
C LEU A 283 -15.96 -9.00 30.32
N ILE A 284 -15.24 -7.94 29.92
CA ILE A 284 -15.23 -6.65 30.63
C ILE A 284 -16.65 -6.06 30.69
N LEU A 285 -17.36 -6.10 29.57
CA LEU A 285 -18.73 -5.59 29.49
C LEU A 285 -19.70 -6.40 30.36
N LEU A 286 -19.61 -7.70 30.40
CA LEU A 286 -20.43 -8.56 31.26
C LEU A 286 -20.13 -8.34 32.75
N LEU A 287 -18.86 -8.19 33.13
CA LEU A 287 -18.47 -7.84 34.50
C LEU A 287 -19.01 -6.47 34.90
N PHE A 288 -18.92 -5.49 34.00
CA PHE A 288 -19.45 -4.15 34.19
C PHE A 288 -21.00 -4.17 34.42
N VAL A 289 -21.72 -4.90 33.57
CA VAL A 289 -23.17 -5.10 33.70
C VAL A 289 -23.54 -5.77 35.04
N TRP A 290 -22.74 -6.78 35.41
CA TRP A 290 -22.93 -7.45 36.69
C TRP A 290 -22.74 -6.53 37.89
N ALA A 291 -21.68 -5.72 37.87
CA ALA A 291 -21.44 -4.71 38.92
C ALA A 291 -22.52 -3.63 38.94
N SER A 292 -22.91 -3.07 37.78
CA SER A 292 -23.92 -2.01 37.65
C SER A 292 -25.33 -2.49 38.04
N GLY A 293 -25.67 -3.74 37.73
CA GLY A 293 -26.94 -4.35 38.09
C GLY A 293 -27.08 -4.69 39.59
N GLY A 294 -26.11 -4.34 40.44
CA GLY A 294 -26.09 -4.66 41.87
C GLY A 294 -26.01 -6.15 42.15
N PHE A 295 -25.15 -6.85 41.40
CA PHE A 295 -24.85 -8.30 41.51
C PHE A 295 -26.06 -9.25 41.30
N ARG A 296 -27.07 -8.80 40.50
CA ARG A 296 -28.25 -9.60 40.18
C ARG A 296 -28.02 -10.39 38.88
N TRP A 297 -27.90 -11.70 39.00
CA TRP A 297 -27.69 -12.58 37.87
C TRP A 297 -28.79 -12.49 36.78
N ARG A 298 -30.09 -12.25 37.19
CA ARG A 298 -31.23 -12.09 36.27
C ARG A 298 -31.07 -10.88 35.34
N TYR A 299 -30.51 -9.78 35.85
CA TYR A 299 -30.26 -8.57 35.08
C TYR A 299 -29.17 -8.82 34.04
N VAL A 300 -28.09 -9.47 34.47
CA VAL A 300 -27.00 -9.88 33.57
C VAL A 300 -27.50 -10.86 32.52
N ALA A 301 -28.29 -11.86 32.90
CA ALA A 301 -28.84 -12.83 31.96
C ALA A 301 -29.71 -12.18 30.87
N VAL A 302 -30.54 -11.17 31.22
CA VAL A 302 -31.31 -10.42 30.20
C VAL A 302 -30.37 -9.76 29.18
N ILE A 303 -29.34 -9.06 29.64
CA ILE A 303 -28.45 -8.32 28.76
C ILE A 303 -27.60 -9.29 27.96
N SER A 304 -27.04 -10.35 28.57
CA SER A 304 -26.23 -11.36 27.86
C SER A 304 -27.01 -12.07 26.76
N VAL A 305 -28.23 -12.50 27.06
CA VAL A 305 -29.09 -13.18 26.08
C VAL A 305 -29.54 -12.22 24.98
N SER A 306 -29.80 -10.94 25.30
CA SER A 306 -30.12 -9.92 24.30
C SER A 306 -28.94 -9.62 23.39
N LEU A 307 -27.70 -9.57 23.93
CA LEU A 307 -26.46 -9.45 23.15
C LEU A 307 -26.26 -10.65 22.22
N LEU A 308 -26.41 -11.85 22.74
CA LEU A 308 -26.27 -13.08 21.94
C LEU A 308 -27.31 -13.11 20.81
N ALA A 309 -28.57 -12.76 21.09
CA ALA A 309 -29.61 -12.67 20.09
C ALA A 309 -29.28 -11.62 19.00
N ASN A 310 -28.67 -10.50 19.40
CA ASN A 310 -28.23 -9.48 18.46
C ASN A 310 -27.14 -10.00 17.52
N ILE A 311 -26.09 -10.62 18.09
CA ILE A 311 -24.97 -11.17 17.29
C ILE A 311 -25.48 -12.25 16.33
N LEU A 312 -26.28 -13.20 16.80
CA LEU A 312 -26.83 -14.27 15.96
C LEU A 312 -27.69 -13.73 14.82
N THR A 313 -28.51 -12.72 15.10
CA THR A 313 -29.34 -12.07 14.07
C THR A 313 -28.48 -11.26 13.09
N ALA A 314 -27.44 -10.58 13.57
CA ALA A 314 -26.52 -9.83 12.72
C ALA A 314 -25.71 -10.74 11.79
N VAL A 315 -25.26 -11.90 12.26
CA VAL A 315 -24.57 -12.91 11.42
C VAL A 315 -25.46 -13.37 10.24
N LEU A 316 -26.78 -13.52 10.48
CA LEU A 316 -27.71 -13.84 9.39
C LEU A 316 -27.73 -12.72 8.32
N PHE A 317 -27.67 -11.45 8.73
CA PHE A 317 -27.59 -10.35 7.78
C PHE A 317 -26.22 -10.26 7.09
N TYR A 318 -25.12 -10.61 7.78
CA TYR A 318 -23.81 -10.68 7.14
C TYR A 318 -23.79 -11.69 6.01
N TYR A 319 -24.39 -12.86 6.24
CA TYR A 319 -24.56 -13.89 5.21
C TYR A 319 -25.45 -13.41 4.05
N LEU A 320 -26.57 -12.74 4.35
CA LEU A 320 -27.51 -12.26 3.33
C LEU A 320 -26.92 -11.15 2.43
N PHE A 321 -26.04 -10.30 2.99
CA PHE A 321 -25.39 -9.19 2.26
C PHE A 321 -23.98 -9.52 1.78
N ASP A 322 -23.58 -10.80 1.83
CA ASP A 322 -22.26 -11.29 1.42
C ASP A 322 -21.10 -10.48 2.01
N ILE A 323 -21.17 -10.21 3.33
CA ILE A 323 -20.12 -9.47 4.03
C ILE A 323 -19.04 -10.43 4.45
N ARG A 324 -17.83 -10.23 3.93
CA ARG A 324 -16.66 -11.04 4.26
C ARG A 324 -16.12 -10.67 5.64
N LEU A 325 -15.75 -11.70 6.40
CA LEU A 325 -15.14 -11.53 7.72
C LEU A 325 -13.64 -11.33 7.56
N HIS A 326 -13.19 -10.10 7.65
CA HIS A 326 -11.78 -9.71 7.68
C HIS A 326 -11.49 -8.83 8.92
N PRO A 327 -10.23 -8.44 9.20
CA PRO A 327 -9.88 -7.70 10.41
C PRO A 327 -10.76 -6.47 10.70
N PHE A 328 -11.07 -5.65 9.70
CA PHE A 328 -11.91 -4.46 9.91
C PHE A 328 -13.38 -4.80 10.23
N SER A 329 -13.95 -5.85 9.61
CA SER A 329 -15.32 -6.28 9.92
C SER A 329 -15.42 -6.89 11.31
N LEU A 330 -14.44 -7.69 11.74
CA LEU A 330 -14.38 -8.24 13.11
C LEU A 330 -14.22 -7.16 14.18
N ALA A 331 -13.40 -6.15 13.91
CA ALA A 331 -13.27 -5.01 14.78
C ALA A 331 -14.56 -4.19 14.85
N GLY A 332 -15.29 -4.04 13.74
CA GLY A 332 -16.62 -3.45 13.71
C GLY A 332 -17.62 -4.19 14.62
N ILE A 333 -17.58 -5.53 14.65
CA ILE A 333 -18.35 -6.32 15.59
C ILE A 333 -17.96 -5.96 17.04
N THR A 334 -16.67 -5.91 17.34
CA THR A 334 -16.17 -5.65 18.71
C THR A 334 -16.57 -4.26 19.20
N VAL A 335 -16.39 -3.23 18.37
CA VAL A 335 -16.79 -1.85 18.69
C VAL A 335 -18.31 -1.75 18.88
N SER A 336 -19.08 -2.42 18.01
CA SER A 336 -20.54 -2.39 18.08
C SER A 336 -21.07 -3.04 19.37
N LEU A 337 -20.39 -4.04 19.96
CA LEU A 337 -20.78 -4.66 21.22
C LEU A 337 -20.91 -3.60 22.34
N GLY A 338 -19.95 -2.67 22.42
CA GLY A 338 -20.00 -1.58 23.38
C GLY A 338 -21.22 -0.64 23.21
N ILE A 339 -21.64 -0.43 21.95
CA ILE A 339 -22.76 0.45 21.61
C ILE A 339 -24.11 -0.27 21.74
N ILE A 340 -24.18 -1.55 21.37
CA ILE A 340 -25.41 -2.37 21.45
C ILE A 340 -25.87 -2.54 22.90
N ILE A 341 -24.91 -2.73 23.80
CA ILE A 341 -25.21 -2.88 25.23
C ILE A 341 -25.98 -1.69 25.79
N ASP A 342 -25.76 -0.48 25.25
CA ASP A 342 -26.44 0.73 25.64
C ASP A 342 -27.97 0.63 25.43
N SER A 343 -28.40 0.15 24.28
CA SER A 343 -29.80 -0.05 23.94
C SER A 343 -30.45 -1.08 24.86
N ALA A 344 -29.74 -2.17 25.18
CA ALA A 344 -30.21 -3.22 26.07
C ALA A 344 -30.34 -2.74 27.51
N ILE A 345 -29.36 -1.98 28.03
CA ILE A 345 -29.39 -1.38 29.37
C ILE A 345 -30.57 -0.40 29.49
N VAL A 346 -30.69 0.56 28.55
CA VAL A 346 -31.70 1.61 28.58
C VAL A 346 -33.12 1.01 28.52
N MET A 347 -33.33 -0.01 27.66
CA MET A 347 -34.63 -0.68 27.53
C MET A 347 -34.95 -1.52 28.77
N THR A 348 -33.99 -2.27 29.27
CA THR A 348 -34.13 -3.12 30.45
C THR A 348 -34.49 -2.27 31.69
N ASP A 349 -33.79 -1.17 31.95
CA ASP A 349 -34.04 -0.26 33.05
C ASP A 349 -35.40 0.41 32.91
N HIS A 350 -35.75 0.89 31.74
CA HIS A 350 -37.03 1.55 31.51
C HIS A 350 -38.18 0.57 31.68
N TYR A 351 -38.12 -0.61 31.06
CA TYR A 351 -39.19 -1.61 31.13
C TYR A 351 -39.34 -2.23 32.52
N ALA A 352 -38.24 -2.45 33.24
CA ALA A 352 -38.27 -2.91 34.62
C ALA A 352 -39.00 -1.93 35.57
N TYR A 353 -38.91 -0.61 35.27
CA TYR A 353 -39.52 0.43 36.10
C TYR A 353 -40.96 0.78 35.68
N TYR A 354 -41.20 1.07 34.40
CA TYR A 354 -42.46 1.62 33.91
C TYR A 354 -43.38 0.57 33.26
N ARG A 355 -42.88 -0.63 32.95
CA ARG A 355 -43.62 -1.69 32.26
C ARG A 355 -44.23 -1.25 30.92
N ASN A 356 -43.64 -0.27 30.26
CA ASN A 356 -44.06 0.22 28.96
C ASN A 356 -42.86 0.36 28.01
N ARG A 357 -43.13 0.51 26.71
CA ARG A 357 -42.10 0.59 25.66
C ARG A 357 -41.80 2.04 25.23
N LYS A 358 -42.15 3.06 26.00
CA LYS A 358 -41.97 4.47 25.61
C LYS A 358 -40.51 4.92 25.48
N ALA A 359 -39.53 4.18 25.96
CA ALA A 359 -38.11 4.41 25.71
C ALA A 359 -37.70 4.12 24.28
N PHE A 360 -38.49 3.37 23.51
CA PHE A 360 -38.15 2.94 22.18
C PHE A 360 -37.82 4.11 21.23
N LEU A 361 -38.61 5.18 21.23
CA LEU A 361 -38.37 6.34 20.38
C LEU A 361 -37.00 6.98 20.65
N GLY A 362 -36.58 7.05 21.90
CA GLY A 362 -35.27 7.55 22.28
C GLY A 362 -34.14 6.62 21.84
N ILE A 363 -34.33 5.29 21.93
CA ILE A 363 -33.34 4.29 21.45
C ILE A 363 -33.27 4.32 19.94
N LEU A 364 -34.39 4.38 19.24
CA LEU A 364 -34.42 4.48 17.77
C LEU A 364 -33.69 5.73 17.29
N ALA A 365 -33.98 6.89 17.91
CA ALA A 365 -33.31 8.14 17.60
C ALA A 365 -31.78 8.02 17.79
N ALA A 366 -31.34 7.48 18.90
CA ALA A 366 -29.96 7.32 19.25
C ALA A 366 -29.22 6.39 18.25
N MET A 367 -29.83 5.28 17.88
CA MET A 367 -29.23 4.35 16.93
C MET A 367 -29.20 4.91 15.49
N LEU A 368 -30.30 5.57 15.07
CA LEU A 368 -30.35 6.20 13.74
C LEU A 368 -29.36 7.36 13.59
N THR A 369 -29.10 8.13 14.62
CA THR A 369 -28.08 9.20 14.57
C THR A 369 -26.67 8.63 14.44
N THR A 370 -26.37 7.51 15.10
CA THR A 370 -25.07 6.83 14.97
C THR A 370 -24.92 6.17 13.59
N VAL A 371 -25.98 5.52 13.07
CA VAL A 371 -25.99 5.01 11.70
C VAL A 371 -25.82 6.15 10.69
N GLY A 372 -26.55 7.26 10.87
CA GLY A 372 -26.44 8.44 10.00
C GLY A 372 -25.05 9.07 9.99
N ALA A 373 -24.34 9.06 11.13
CA ALA A 373 -22.95 9.49 11.17
C ALA A 373 -22.03 8.59 10.36
N LEU A 374 -22.23 7.27 10.44
CA LEU A 374 -21.39 6.29 9.71
C LEU A 374 -21.66 6.25 8.20
N VAL A 375 -22.82 6.68 7.74
CA VAL A 375 -23.15 6.74 6.30
C VAL A 375 -22.19 7.68 5.55
N ILE A 376 -21.57 8.64 6.22
CA ILE A 376 -20.60 9.56 5.60
C ILE A 376 -19.38 8.85 5.01
N VAL A 377 -19.06 7.66 5.49
CA VAL A 377 -17.91 6.86 5.02
C VAL A 377 -18.00 6.55 3.53
N PHE A 378 -19.21 6.49 2.96
CA PHE A 378 -19.37 6.25 1.53
C PHE A 378 -18.98 7.43 0.63
N TRP A 379 -18.82 8.63 1.19
CA TRP A 379 -18.36 9.85 0.49
C TRP A 379 -16.90 10.21 0.77
N LEU A 380 -16.20 9.38 1.56
CA LEU A 380 -14.78 9.57 1.79
C LEU A 380 -13.93 9.31 0.54
N PRO A 381 -12.75 9.93 0.43
CA PRO A 381 -11.73 9.57 -0.55
C PRO A 381 -11.43 8.07 -0.53
N ASP A 382 -11.05 7.49 -1.68
CA ASP A 382 -10.93 6.05 -1.87
C ASP A 382 -9.97 5.38 -0.88
N TYR A 383 -8.87 6.04 -0.53
CA TYR A 383 -7.89 5.51 0.42
C TYR A 383 -8.44 5.36 1.85
N LEU A 384 -9.32 6.28 2.31
CA LEU A 384 -10.01 6.18 3.60
C LEU A 384 -11.23 5.26 3.53
N ARG A 385 -11.93 5.30 2.40
CA ARG A 385 -13.17 4.52 2.21
C ARG A 385 -12.89 3.02 2.21
N ARG A 386 -11.77 2.56 1.65
CA ARG A 386 -11.41 1.14 1.56
C ARG A 386 -11.45 0.47 2.93
N ASP A 387 -10.78 1.04 3.93
CA ASP A 387 -10.64 0.44 5.25
C ASP A 387 -11.90 0.65 6.12
N LEU A 388 -12.54 1.81 6.00
CA LEU A 388 -13.66 2.20 6.86
C LEU A 388 -15.02 1.69 6.39
N ARG A 389 -15.16 1.30 5.12
CA ARG A 389 -16.44 0.88 4.54
C ARG A 389 -16.99 -0.35 5.24
N ASP A 390 -16.22 -1.42 5.30
CA ASP A 390 -16.68 -2.70 5.84
C ASP A 390 -16.86 -2.62 7.35
N PHE A 391 -15.97 -1.92 8.05
CA PHE A 391 -16.16 -1.56 9.45
C PHE A 391 -17.50 -0.88 9.66
N SER A 392 -17.81 0.18 8.90
CA SER A 392 -19.03 0.97 9.06
C SER A 392 -20.28 0.19 8.72
N VAL A 393 -20.26 -0.62 7.65
CA VAL A 393 -21.41 -1.46 7.27
C VAL A 393 -21.75 -2.47 8.37
N VAL A 394 -20.75 -3.14 8.93
CA VAL A 394 -20.94 -4.08 10.02
C VAL A 394 -21.52 -3.40 11.26
N VAL A 395 -20.98 -2.24 11.65
CA VAL A 395 -21.50 -1.47 12.78
C VAL A 395 -22.95 -1.01 12.52
N MET A 396 -23.27 -0.52 11.32
CA MET A 396 -24.63 -0.11 10.96
C MET A 396 -25.63 -1.26 11.04
N ILE A 397 -25.29 -2.44 10.51
CA ILE A 397 -26.15 -3.65 10.60
C ILE A 397 -26.39 -4.00 12.06
N ASN A 398 -25.32 -4.06 12.86
CA ASN A 398 -25.43 -4.37 14.29
C ASN A 398 -26.33 -3.41 15.06
N LEU A 399 -26.24 -2.10 14.77
CA LEU A 399 -27.08 -1.09 15.39
C LEU A 399 -28.55 -1.20 14.97
N LEU A 400 -28.83 -1.48 13.69
CA LEU A 400 -30.19 -1.68 13.21
C LEU A 400 -30.83 -2.93 13.81
N VAL A 401 -30.08 -4.03 13.90
CA VAL A 401 -30.52 -5.26 14.58
C VAL A 401 -30.76 -4.99 16.07
N ALA A 402 -29.91 -4.16 16.71
CA ALA A 402 -30.07 -3.81 18.12
C ALA A 402 -31.39 -3.08 18.40
N VAL A 403 -31.85 -2.25 17.49
CA VAL A 403 -33.17 -1.60 17.59
C VAL A 403 -34.30 -2.63 17.61
N ALA A 404 -34.26 -3.61 16.72
CA ALA A 404 -35.27 -4.67 16.67
C ALA A 404 -35.24 -5.55 17.92
N VAL A 405 -34.06 -5.97 18.38
CA VAL A 405 -33.89 -6.73 19.62
C VAL A 405 -34.37 -5.96 20.86
N ALA A 406 -34.03 -4.66 20.94
CA ALA A 406 -34.46 -3.84 22.05
C ALA A 406 -35.99 -3.65 22.08
N LEU A 407 -36.65 -3.58 20.94
CA LEU A 407 -38.11 -3.41 20.86
C LEU A 407 -38.89 -4.69 21.16
N PHE A 408 -38.50 -5.80 20.57
CA PHE A 408 -39.26 -7.04 20.59
C PHE A 408 -38.77 -8.03 21.64
N PHE A 409 -37.46 -8.29 21.66
CA PHE A 409 -36.88 -9.39 22.45
C PHE A 409 -36.60 -8.99 23.91
N THR A 410 -35.95 -7.86 24.15
CA THR A 410 -35.53 -7.41 25.47
C THR A 410 -36.74 -7.26 26.44
N PRO A 411 -37.88 -6.60 26.08
CA PRO A 411 -39.02 -6.51 26.95
C PRO A 411 -39.68 -7.85 27.27
N ALA A 412 -39.76 -8.76 26.31
CA ALA A 412 -40.27 -10.12 26.51
C ALA A 412 -39.42 -10.90 27.52
N LEU A 413 -38.08 -10.78 27.39
CA LEU A 413 -37.17 -11.43 28.30
C LEU A 413 -37.21 -10.86 29.73
N VAL A 414 -37.30 -9.53 29.89
CA VAL A 414 -37.46 -8.84 31.17
C VAL A 414 -38.74 -9.28 31.85
N SER A 415 -39.85 -9.43 31.13
CA SER A 415 -41.12 -9.88 31.67
C SER A 415 -41.06 -11.33 32.16
N ARG A 416 -40.41 -12.21 31.37
CA ARG A 416 -40.33 -13.66 31.65
C ARG A 416 -39.37 -13.97 32.81
N LEU A 417 -38.22 -13.29 32.91
CA LEU A 417 -37.23 -13.45 33.98
C LEU A 417 -37.60 -12.68 35.28
N GLY A 418 -38.69 -11.89 35.27
CA GLY A 418 -39.17 -11.20 36.45
C GLY A 418 -38.18 -10.20 37.04
N VAL A 419 -37.43 -9.47 36.18
CA VAL A 419 -36.50 -8.44 36.63
C VAL A 419 -37.32 -7.27 37.20
N GLY A 420 -37.38 -7.16 38.54
CA GLY A 420 -38.00 -6.03 39.21
C GLY A 420 -36.98 -5.11 39.84
N ARG A 421 -37.29 -3.80 39.89
CA ARG A 421 -36.45 -2.83 40.58
C ARG A 421 -36.53 -3.05 42.09
N LYS A 422 -35.36 -3.10 42.79
CA LYS A 422 -35.40 -2.94 44.26
C LYS A 422 -36.05 -1.59 44.59
N ARG A 423 -37.16 -1.55 45.27
CA ARG A 423 -37.55 -0.36 46.06
C ARG A 423 -36.35 -0.06 46.95
N MET A 424 -35.75 1.10 46.80
CA MET A 424 -34.76 1.58 47.77
C MET A 424 -35.45 1.68 49.09
N THR A 425 -35.36 0.67 49.91
CA THR A 425 -35.74 0.75 51.31
C THR A 425 -34.84 1.78 51.94
N SER A 426 -35.52 2.78 52.52
CA SER A 426 -35.02 3.90 53.30
C SER A 426 -33.95 3.45 54.31
N SER A 427 -32.72 3.45 53.90
CA SER A 427 -31.62 3.31 54.82
C SER A 427 -30.50 4.28 54.37
N LYS A 428 -30.43 5.39 55.03
CA LYS A 428 -29.41 6.43 55.14
C LYS A 428 -29.85 7.80 54.65
N ASN A 429 -30.37 8.57 55.58
CA ASN A 429 -30.74 10.00 55.46
C ASN A 429 -29.65 10.88 54.82
N LEU A 430 -28.38 10.50 54.87
CA LEU A 430 -27.25 11.25 54.30
C LEU A 430 -27.24 11.21 52.76
N ARG A 431 -27.41 10.05 52.14
CA ARG A 431 -27.44 9.92 50.66
C ARG A 431 -28.67 10.63 50.07
N LEU A 432 -29.79 10.58 50.76
CA LEU A 432 -31.01 11.25 50.34
C LEU A 432 -30.88 12.80 50.46
N ARG A 433 -30.25 13.30 51.55
CA ARG A 433 -29.95 14.71 51.73
C ARG A 433 -28.96 15.24 50.69
N LEU A 434 -27.90 14.51 50.38
CA LEU A 434 -26.94 14.86 49.30
C LEU A 434 -27.63 14.90 47.94
N ALA A 435 -28.43 13.89 47.61
CA ALA A 435 -29.15 13.86 46.32
C ALA A 435 -30.17 15.02 46.21
N LEU A 436 -30.86 15.38 47.29
CA LEU A 436 -31.77 16.53 47.31
C LEU A 436 -31.03 17.86 47.24
N TRP A 437 -29.85 17.95 47.87
CA TRP A 437 -29.00 19.14 47.79
C TRP A 437 -28.47 19.34 46.37
N PHE A 438 -27.91 18.30 45.73
CA PHE A 438 -27.50 18.36 44.33
C PHE A 438 -28.65 18.72 43.39
N LYS A 439 -29.83 18.16 43.58
CA LYS A 439 -31.04 18.51 42.82
C LYS A 439 -31.40 19.97 42.93
N ARG A 440 -31.32 20.57 44.15
CA ARG A 440 -31.58 22.00 44.39
C ARG A 440 -30.52 22.88 43.73
N LEU A 441 -29.25 22.52 43.86
CA LEU A 441 -28.11 23.21 43.28
C LEU A 441 -28.19 23.19 41.74
N TYR A 442 -28.46 22.03 41.14
CA TYR A 442 -28.64 21.91 39.70
C TYR A 442 -29.88 22.64 39.18
N LEU A 443 -30.96 22.65 39.92
CA LEU A 443 -32.13 23.47 39.59
C LEU A 443 -31.77 24.97 39.60
N GLY A 444 -31.02 25.42 40.59
CA GLY A 444 -30.52 26.80 40.68
C GLY A 444 -29.65 27.14 39.44
N TYR A 445 -28.75 26.26 39.05
CA TYR A 445 -27.92 26.39 37.84
C TYR A 445 -28.80 26.50 36.57
N VAL A 446 -29.73 25.56 36.36
CA VAL A 446 -30.64 25.56 35.19
C VAL A 446 -31.46 26.86 35.13
N CYS A 447 -31.98 27.37 36.27
CA CYS A 447 -32.72 28.63 36.32
C CYS A 447 -31.81 29.85 36.04
N MET A 448 -30.56 29.82 36.52
CA MET A 448 -29.61 30.91 36.32
C MET A 448 -29.21 31.03 34.83
N VAL A 449 -28.96 29.90 34.20
CA VAL A 449 -28.50 29.83 32.79
C VAL A 449 -29.61 30.24 31.80
N GLN A 450 -30.90 30.14 32.17
CA GLN A 450 -31.99 30.62 31.31
C GLN A 450 -32.06 32.17 31.20
N LYS A 451 -31.28 32.96 31.99
CA LYS A 451 -31.12 34.41 31.79
C LYS A 451 -30.33 34.67 30.51
N ARG A 452 -30.84 35.60 29.66
CA ARG A 452 -30.25 35.85 28.31
C ARG A 452 -28.74 36.13 28.35
N TRP A 453 -28.30 37.01 29.26
CA TRP A 453 -26.88 37.36 29.40
C TRP A 453 -25.97 36.18 29.74
N ILE A 454 -26.38 35.38 30.75
CA ILE A 454 -25.62 34.23 31.20
C ILE A 454 -25.59 33.13 30.10
N ARG A 455 -26.69 33.00 29.38
CA ARG A 455 -26.79 32.09 28.23
C ARG A 455 -25.83 32.48 27.13
N CYS A 456 -25.79 33.74 26.70
CA CYS A 456 -24.84 34.20 25.68
C CYS A 456 -23.40 34.08 26.17
N ALA A 457 -23.11 34.40 27.43
CA ALA A 457 -21.79 34.27 28.00
C ALA A 457 -21.33 32.81 28.04
N SER A 458 -22.21 31.86 28.45
CA SER A 458 -21.85 30.45 28.45
C SER A 458 -21.65 29.87 27.05
N LEU A 459 -22.45 30.27 26.06
CA LEU A 459 -22.22 29.88 24.66
C LEU A 459 -20.87 30.40 24.14
N LEU A 460 -20.51 31.64 24.49
CA LEU A 460 -19.22 32.21 24.11
C LEU A 460 -18.07 31.46 24.78
N VAL A 461 -18.16 31.09 26.05
CA VAL A 461 -17.14 30.30 26.75
C VAL A 461 -16.93 28.96 26.05
N PHE A 462 -18.00 28.25 25.69
CA PHE A 462 -17.86 26.98 24.97
C PHE A 462 -17.27 27.16 23.56
N ALA A 463 -17.64 28.26 22.87
CA ALA A 463 -17.04 28.57 21.54
C ALA A 463 -15.55 28.87 21.65
N VAL A 464 -15.11 29.61 22.68
CA VAL A 464 -13.70 29.90 22.94
C VAL A 464 -12.93 28.61 23.30
N LEU A 465 -13.52 27.75 24.14
CA LEU A 465 -12.89 26.46 24.48
C LEU A 465 -12.75 25.55 23.23
N PHE A 466 -13.76 25.52 22.37
CA PHE A 466 -13.69 24.78 21.13
C PHE A 466 -12.61 25.33 20.19
N ALA A 467 -12.60 26.63 19.96
CA ALA A 467 -11.59 27.27 19.12
C ALA A 467 -10.17 27.09 19.67
N GLY A 468 -10.02 27.21 21.01
CA GLY A 468 -8.75 26.99 21.69
C GLY A 468 -8.26 25.54 21.58
N SER A 469 -9.14 24.56 21.81
CA SER A 469 -8.78 23.13 21.67
C SER A 469 -8.47 22.75 20.22
N LEU A 470 -9.21 23.31 19.27
CA LEU A 470 -8.95 23.10 17.84
C LEU A 470 -7.60 23.69 17.43
N LYS A 471 -7.27 24.89 17.91
CA LYS A 471 -5.97 25.51 17.63
C LYS A 471 -4.82 24.66 18.18
N LEU A 472 -4.91 24.23 19.46
CA LEU A 472 -3.89 23.36 20.08
C LEU A 472 -3.74 22.04 19.32
N PHE A 473 -4.85 21.48 18.85
CA PHE A 473 -4.84 20.26 18.04
C PHE A 473 -4.18 20.48 16.69
N VAL A 474 -4.51 21.55 15.96
CA VAL A 474 -3.88 21.88 14.68
C VAL A 474 -2.39 22.15 14.85
N ASP A 475 -2.01 22.92 15.89
CA ASP A 475 -0.59 23.16 16.19
C ASP A 475 0.17 21.82 16.50
N SER A 476 -0.52 20.83 17.07
CA SER A 476 0.02 19.48 17.32
C SER A 476 0.15 18.63 16.06
N LEU A 477 -0.71 18.80 15.07
CA LEU A 477 -0.60 18.09 13.78
C LEU A 477 0.66 18.48 13.02
N ASP A 478 1.09 19.74 13.11
CA ASP A 478 2.31 20.24 12.44
C ASP A 478 3.60 19.66 13.02
N THR A 479 3.59 19.17 14.26
CA THR A 479 4.77 18.63 14.93
C THR A 479 4.92 17.11 14.81
N ASN A 480 3.82 16.41 14.57
CA ASN A 480 3.80 14.96 14.44
C ASN A 480 3.79 14.57 12.97
N THR A 481 4.95 14.66 12.32
CA THR A 481 5.13 14.17 10.95
C THR A 481 4.69 12.71 10.86
N PHE A 482 3.76 12.43 9.96
CA PHE A 482 3.28 11.09 9.61
C PHE A 482 4.39 10.25 8.97
N MET A 483 5.40 9.90 9.72
CA MET A 483 6.21 8.73 9.37
C MET A 483 5.68 7.59 10.22
N PRO A 484 5.09 6.54 9.62
CA PRO A 484 4.95 5.30 10.34
C PRO A 484 6.37 4.94 10.80
N LYS A 485 6.61 4.89 12.11
CA LYS A 485 7.81 4.25 12.61
C LYS A 485 7.76 2.85 12.04
N GLU A 486 8.74 2.50 11.21
CA GLU A 486 8.86 1.13 10.73
C GLU A 486 8.77 0.21 11.93
N GLU A 487 7.89 -0.78 11.86
CA GLU A 487 7.57 -1.69 12.95
C GLU A 487 8.80 -2.43 13.49
N GLU A 488 9.90 -2.47 12.74
CA GLU A 488 11.17 -3.05 13.15
C GLU A 488 12.33 -2.17 12.72
N MET A 489 13.24 -1.85 13.66
CA MET A 489 14.48 -1.16 13.35
C MET A 489 15.36 -2.07 12.48
N LYS A 490 15.59 -1.66 11.23
CA LYS A 490 16.46 -2.34 10.26
C LYS A 490 17.53 -1.39 9.75
N LEU A 491 18.74 -1.90 9.51
CA LEU A 491 19.78 -1.12 8.87
C LEU A 491 19.77 -1.38 7.37
N TYR A 492 19.51 -0.34 6.60
CA TYR A 492 19.61 -0.36 5.15
C TYR A 492 20.95 0.19 4.72
N ILE A 493 21.75 -0.62 4.01
CA ILE A 493 23.01 -0.22 3.40
C ILE A 493 22.79 -0.21 1.89
N ARG A 494 22.91 0.97 1.28
CA ARG A 494 22.73 1.14 -0.17
C ARG A 494 24.08 1.41 -0.81
N ALA A 495 24.30 0.81 -1.96
CA ALA A 495 25.49 1.04 -2.77
C ALA A 495 25.08 1.34 -4.21
N GLN A 496 25.77 2.27 -4.86
CA GLN A 496 25.57 2.62 -6.24
C GLN A 496 26.92 2.83 -6.93
N MET A 497 27.09 2.21 -8.10
CA MET A 497 28.28 2.45 -8.89
C MET A 497 28.14 3.78 -9.65
N PRO A 498 29.25 4.47 -9.90
CA PRO A 498 29.29 5.50 -10.93
C PRO A 498 28.79 4.94 -12.26
N LEU A 499 28.20 5.81 -13.07
CA LEU A 499 27.59 5.46 -14.35
C LEU A 499 28.54 4.66 -15.25
N GLY A 500 28.05 3.52 -15.74
CA GLY A 500 28.84 2.58 -16.56
C GLY A 500 29.51 1.46 -15.77
N GLY A 501 29.36 1.42 -14.44
CA GLY A 501 29.88 0.33 -13.63
C GLY A 501 29.13 -0.98 -13.88
N SER A 502 29.88 -2.09 -13.84
CA SER A 502 29.31 -3.44 -14.05
C SER A 502 28.64 -3.94 -12.78
N VAL A 503 27.55 -4.72 -12.94
CA VAL A 503 26.87 -5.41 -11.82
C VAL A 503 27.86 -6.31 -11.06
N HIS A 504 28.82 -6.95 -11.78
CA HIS A 504 29.84 -7.79 -11.17
C HIS A 504 30.77 -6.98 -10.25
N GLU A 505 31.24 -5.82 -10.71
CA GLU A 505 32.13 -4.98 -9.92
C GLU A 505 31.42 -4.46 -8.66
N LEU A 506 30.15 -4.08 -8.77
CA LEU A 506 29.33 -3.72 -7.62
C LEU A 506 29.16 -4.91 -6.68
N ASN A 507 28.89 -6.10 -7.23
CA ASN A 507 28.75 -7.32 -6.46
C ASN A 507 30.01 -7.64 -5.64
N ASP A 508 31.21 -7.52 -6.24
CA ASP A 508 32.48 -7.76 -5.54
C ASP A 508 32.71 -6.79 -4.37
N LYS A 509 32.26 -5.53 -4.52
CA LYS A 509 32.31 -4.54 -3.43
C LYS A 509 31.33 -4.88 -2.32
N VAL A 510 30.12 -5.29 -2.69
CA VAL A 510 29.05 -5.67 -1.76
C VAL A 510 29.43 -6.92 -0.96
N MET A 511 30.06 -7.93 -1.60
CA MET A 511 30.57 -9.14 -0.93
C MET A 511 31.56 -8.80 0.19
N LYS A 512 32.39 -7.73 0.04
CA LYS A 512 33.29 -7.26 1.10
C LYS A 512 32.55 -6.71 2.32
N VAL A 513 31.36 -6.12 2.11
CA VAL A 513 30.49 -5.66 3.19
C VAL A 513 29.80 -6.85 3.86
N GLU A 514 29.33 -7.82 3.08
CA GLU A 514 28.71 -9.05 3.61
C GLU A 514 29.69 -9.83 4.49
N ALA A 515 30.93 -10.00 4.02
CA ALA A 515 32.01 -10.62 4.79
C ALA A 515 32.39 -9.83 6.07
N PHE A 516 32.11 -8.54 6.13
CA PHE A 516 32.22 -7.75 7.34
C PHE A 516 31.04 -7.98 8.28
N LEU A 517 29.81 -7.97 7.76
CA LEU A 517 28.58 -8.19 8.54
C LEU A 517 28.51 -9.59 9.17
N SER A 518 29.06 -10.61 8.50
CA SER A 518 29.07 -12.00 9.00
C SER A 518 29.84 -12.19 10.33
N LYS A 519 30.61 -11.17 10.76
CA LYS A 519 31.41 -11.22 12.01
C LYS A 519 30.63 -10.84 13.27
N PHE A 520 29.38 -10.42 13.15
CA PHE A 520 28.59 -9.87 14.25
C PHE A 520 27.45 -10.79 14.67
N ASP A 521 27.48 -11.29 15.90
CA ASP A 521 26.47 -12.20 16.45
C ASP A 521 25.12 -11.51 16.76
N GLY A 522 25.08 -10.17 16.84
CA GLY A 522 23.85 -9.40 17.06
C GLY A 522 22.94 -9.29 15.83
N ILE A 523 23.40 -9.77 14.68
CA ILE A 523 22.63 -9.79 13.42
C ILE A 523 21.83 -11.09 13.34
N LYS A 524 20.52 -10.98 13.18
CA LYS A 524 19.62 -12.13 12.95
C LYS A 524 19.81 -12.68 11.55
N ARG A 525 19.74 -11.81 10.56
CA ARG A 525 20.00 -12.09 9.16
C ARG A 525 20.28 -10.81 8.39
N TYR A 526 20.94 -10.93 7.25
CA TYR A 526 21.05 -9.85 6.29
C TYR A 526 20.71 -10.38 4.89
N GLU A 527 19.92 -9.57 4.17
CA GLU A 527 19.45 -9.85 2.82
C GLU A 527 20.11 -8.88 1.86
N THR A 528 20.73 -9.39 0.82
CA THR A 528 21.46 -8.61 -0.18
C THR A 528 20.79 -8.73 -1.54
N SER A 529 20.47 -7.59 -2.15
CA SER A 529 20.01 -7.49 -3.54
C SER A 529 20.98 -6.58 -4.31
N VAL A 530 21.61 -7.11 -5.32
CA VAL A 530 22.50 -6.34 -6.23
C VAL A 530 21.86 -6.31 -7.60
N ARG A 531 21.67 -5.12 -8.15
CA ARG A 531 21.06 -4.89 -9.46
C ARG A 531 21.94 -3.93 -10.26
N ARG A 532 21.69 -3.80 -11.57
CA ARG A 532 22.43 -2.90 -12.45
C ARG A 532 22.46 -1.45 -11.96
N GLN A 533 21.41 -0.97 -11.32
CA GLN A 533 21.29 0.41 -10.84
C GLN A 533 21.85 0.62 -9.43
N GLY A 534 22.07 -0.43 -8.66
CA GLY A 534 22.58 -0.33 -7.30
C GLY A 534 22.35 -1.60 -6.48
N ALA A 535 22.89 -1.61 -5.29
CA ALA A 535 22.73 -2.70 -4.34
C ALA A 535 22.08 -2.20 -3.03
N THR A 536 21.32 -3.07 -2.41
CA THR A 536 20.75 -2.86 -1.09
C THR A 536 21.01 -4.07 -0.23
N ILE A 537 21.55 -3.85 0.96
CA ILE A 537 21.67 -4.84 2.03
C ILE A 537 20.73 -4.41 3.15
N VAL A 538 19.82 -5.29 3.54
CA VAL A 538 18.89 -5.08 4.66
C VAL A 538 19.35 -5.96 5.81
N VAL A 539 19.70 -5.35 6.93
CA VAL A 539 20.16 -6.05 8.12
C VAL A 539 19.07 -6.05 9.19
N GLU A 540 18.68 -7.24 9.63
CA GLU A 540 17.74 -7.46 10.73
C GLU A 540 18.50 -7.86 11.99
N PHE A 541 18.12 -7.28 13.13
CA PHE A 541 18.77 -7.51 14.40
C PHE A 541 18.06 -8.58 15.23
N ASN A 542 18.80 -9.27 16.08
CA ASN A 542 18.24 -10.11 17.14
C ASN A 542 17.45 -9.23 18.12
N ASP A 543 16.40 -9.77 18.77
CA ASP A 543 15.54 -9.02 19.68
C ASP A 543 16.30 -8.38 20.84
N GLU A 544 17.35 -9.05 21.35
CA GLU A 544 18.23 -8.52 22.40
C GLU A 544 19.11 -7.38 21.88
N ALA A 545 19.66 -7.52 20.68
CA ALA A 545 20.54 -6.53 20.06
C ALA A 545 19.79 -5.29 19.61
N ARG A 546 18.54 -5.45 19.12
CA ARG A 546 17.69 -4.36 18.62
C ARG A 546 17.42 -3.30 19.70
N ASN A 547 17.14 -3.73 20.94
CA ASN A 547 16.83 -2.83 22.04
C ASN A 547 18.07 -2.28 22.76
N SER A 548 19.27 -2.57 22.26
CA SER A 548 20.55 -2.09 22.78
C SER A 548 21.14 -0.96 21.92
N GLY A 549 22.29 -0.44 22.30
CA GLY A 549 23.06 0.48 21.46
C GLY A 549 23.77 -0.17 20.27
N PHE A 550 23.59 -1.50 20.08
CA PHE A 550 24.27 -2.25 19.02
C PHE A 550 23.93 -1.77 17.59
N PRO A 551 22.67 -1.48 17.22
CA PRO A 551 22.35 -1.00 15.86
C PRO A 551 23.12 0.27 15.48
N TYR A 552 23.20 1.24 16.39
CA TYR A 552 23.94 2.50 16.16
C TYR A 552 25.45 2.26 16.07
N SER A 553 25.99 1.36 16.91
CA SER A 553 27.40 0.98 16.86
C SER A 553 27.74 0.28 15.55
N LEU A 554 26.88 -0.66 15.09
CA LEU A 554 27.05 -1.36 13.84
C LEU A 554 27.00 -0.39 12.65
N GLU A 555 26.02 0.53 12.61
CA GLU A 555 25.93 1.54 11.55
C GLU A 555 27.22 2.33 11.41
N ASN A 556 27.78 2.84 12.53
CA ASN A 556 29.05 3.58 12.50
C ASN A 556 30.23 2.74 12.02
N GLN A 557 30.31 1.47 12.40
CA GLN A 557 31.36 0.55 11.95
C GLN A 557 31.19 0.22 10.45
N VAL A 558 29.96 0.05 9.98
CA VAL A 558 29.65 -0.14 8.55
C VAL A 558 30.06 1.11 7.76
N ILE A 559 29.74 2.30 8.23
CA ILE A 559 30.16 3.56 7.60
C ILE A 559 31.68 3.61 7.46
N GLY A 560 32.40 3.30 8.53
CA GLY A 560 33.87 3.22 8.49
C GLY A 560 34.37 2.20 7.45
N LYS A 561 33.70 1.05 7.34
CA LYS A 561 34.09 -0.01 6.38
C LYS A 561 33.80 0.39 4.94
N VAL A 562 32.62 0.91 4.63
CA VAL A 562 32.24 1.25 3.24
C VAL A 562 33.08 2.40 2.67
N ILE A 563 33.49 3.37 3.52
CA ILE A 563 34.38 4.44 3.11
C ILE A 563 35.74 3.87 2.64
N THR A 564 36.23 2.80 3.27
CA THR A 564 37.50 2.17 2.91
C THR A 564 37.44 1.34 1.63
N ILE A 565 36.25 0.88 1.21
CA ILE A 565 36.11 0.05 0.00
C ILE A 565 36.29 0.90 -1.27
N GLY A 566 35.79 2.13 -1.28
CA GLY A 566 35.89 3.05 -2.40
C GLY A 566 35.22 2.57 -3.71
N GLY A 567 35.23 3.40 -4.74
CA GLY A 567 34.75 3.08 -6.07
C GLY A 567 33.25 2.81 -6.21
N ALA A 568 32.47 3.13 -5.20
CA ALA A 568 31.03 3.15 -5.21
C ALA A 568 30.51 4.25 -4.27
N ASP A 569 29.33 4.75 -4.55
CA ASP A 569 28.58 5.60 -3.67
C ASP A 569 27.86 4.73 -2.61
N TRP A 570 27.94 5.13 -1.34
CA TRP A 570 27.37 4.37 -0.24
C TRP A 570 26.46 5.24 0.60
N ALA A 571 25.36 4.65 1.09
CA ALA A 571 24.47 5.28 2.06
C ALA A 571 23.95 4.27 3.08
N THR A 572 23.75 4.73 4.32
CA THR A 572 23.07 3.97 5.38
C THR A 572 21.82 4.71 5.83
N SER A 573 20.79 3.97 6.24
CA SER A 573 19.53 4.52 6.75
C SER A 573 18.79 3.50 7.62
N GLY A 574 17.80 3.96 8.39
CA GLY A 574 16.90 3.09 9.17
C GLY A 574 17.26 2.93 10.65
N VAL A 575 18.46 3.32 11.07
CA VAL A 575 18.92 3.29 12.46
C VAL A 575 19.07 4.69 13.01
N SER A 576 19.91 5.52 12.38
CA SER A 576 20.03 6.94 12.74
C SER A 576 19.00 7.79 11.99
N GLU A 577 18.52 8.89 12.62
CA GLU A 577 17.50 9.78 12.02
C GLU A 577 17.92 10.39 10.67
N ARG A 578 19.18 10.64 10.46
CA ARG A 578 19.72 11.27 9.24
C ARG A 578 20.39 10.31 8.27
N GLY A 579 20.76 9.12 8.76
CA GLY A 579 21.57 8.20 7.98
C GLY A 579 22.94 8.79 7.61
N PHE A 580 23.65 8.09 6.73
CA PHE A 580 24.93 8.53 6.16
C PHE A 580 24.86 8.41 4.63
N SER A 581 25.48 9.32 3.91
CA SER A 581 25.76 9.19 2.48
C SER A 581 27.09 9.86 2.14
N ASN A 582 27.94 9.21 1.35
CA ASN A 582 29.17 9.78 0.83
C ASN A 582 28.97 10.44 -0.56
N SER A 583 27.76 10.43 -1.09
CA SER A 583 27.43 10.96 -2.40
C SER A 583 26.11 11.72 -2.36
N LEU A 584 26.07 12.84 -3.09
CA LEU A 584 24.87 13.61 -3.31
C LEU A 584 23.82 12.80 -4.09
N ASN A 585 24.23 11.81 -4.88
CA ASN A 585 23.32 11.02 -5.70
C ASN A 585 22.45 10.06 -4.87
N LEU A 586 23.00 9.53 -3.75
CA LEU A 586 22.29 8.64 -2.84
C LEU A 586 21.66 9.39 -1.67
N GLN A 587 21.80 10.71 -1.61
CA GLN A 587 21.24 11.50 -0.53
C GLN A 587 19.72 11.53 -0.65
N TYR A 588 19.02 11.18 0.43
CA TYR A 588 17.58 11.31 0.51
C TYR A 588 17.17 12.77 0.42
N ARG A 589 16.26 13.07 -0.47
CA ARG A 589 15.66 14.39 -0.63
C ARG A 589 14.21 14.35 -0.20
N ALA A 590 13.91 15.10 0.85
CA ALA A 590 12.58 15.09 1.47
C ALA A 590 11.53 15.86 0.66
N ASN A 591 11.97 16.80 -0.18
CA ASN A 591 11.07 17.67 -0.92
C ASN A 591 11.27 17.50 -2.42
N SER A 592 10.20 17.53 -3.19
CA SER A 592 10.24 17.52 -4.64
C SER A 592 9.13 18.37 -5.24
N ILE A 593 9.48 19.14 -6.27
CA ILE A 593 8.53 19.86 -7.10
C ILE A 593 8.52 19.19 -8.46
N GLU A 594 7.36 18.69 -8.86
CA GLU A 594 7.13 18.09 -10.17
C GLU A 594 6.76 19.17 -11.17
N ILE A 595 7.37 19.12 -12.33
CA ILE A 595 7.11 20.02 -13.44
C ILE A 595 6.65 19.19 -14.62
N SER A 596 5.51 19.50 -15.22
CA SER A 596 4.98 18.82 -16.40
C SER A 596 4.80 19.74 -17.59
N GLY A 597 4.85 19.18 -18.81
CA GLY A 597 4.65 19.95 -20.04
C GLY A 597 4.86 19.13 -21.33
N TYR A 598 4.55 19.73 -22.48
CA TYR A 598 4.61 19.01 -23.77
C TYR A 598 5.98 18.98 -24.43
N ASP A 599 6.89 19.89 -24.08
CA ASP A 599 8.21 20.02 -24.68
C ASP A 599 9.28 19.74 -23.63
N TYR A 600 9.98 18.63 -23.78
CA TYR A 600 11.00 18.17 -22.83
C TYR A 600 12.18 19.13 -22.70
N GLU A 601 12.62 19.75 -23.81
CA GLU A 601 13.76 20.66 -23.80
C GLU A 601 13.44 21.96 -23.04
N ARG A 602 12.26 22.50 -23.25
CA ARG A 602 11.78 23.66 -22.50
C ARG A 602 11.54 23.33 -21.03
N LEU A 603 10.96 22.15 -20.77
CA LEU A 603 10.72 21.66 -19.42
C LEU A 603 12.03 21.54 -18.63
N TYR A 604 13.07 21.01 -19.27
CA TYR A 604 14.38 20.88 -18.65
C TYR A 604 15.01 22.26 -18.34
N ARG A 605 14.90 23.24 -19.24
CA ARG A 605 15.36 24.61 -18.99
C ARG A 605 14.62 25.26 -17.82
N PHE A 606 13.32 25.09 -17.73
CA PHE A 606 12.55 25.56 -16.57
C PHE A 606 12.99 24.91 -15.25
N ALA A 607 13.29 23.64 -15.28
CA ALA A 607 13.85 22.93 -14.12
C ALA A 607 15.24 23.47 -13.72
N GLU A 608 16.11 23.80 -14.72
CA GLU A 608 17.41 24.41 -14.47
C GLU A 608 17.27 25.82 -13.88
N ASP A 609 16.39 26.65 -14.41
CA ASP A 609 16.14 28.01 -13.92
C ASP A 609 15.61 27.96 -12.48
N MET A 610 14.68 27.06 -12.21
CA MET A 610 14.16 26.84 -10.86
C MET A 610 15.27 26.38 -9.90
N ALA A 611 16.05 25.37 -10.30
CA ALA A 611 17.15 24.87 -9.49
C ALA A 611 18.23 25.94 -9.23
N LYS A 612 18.50 26.82 -10.19
CA LYS A 612 19.42 27.93 -10.04
C LYS A 612 18.90 28.96 -9.03
N GLU A 613 17.63 29.35 -9.13
CA GLU A 613 17.01 30.28 -8.16
C GLU A 613 17.00 29.69 -6.74
N MET A 614 16.70 28.40 -6.61
CA MET A 614 16.67 27.73 -5.32
C MET A 614 18.06 27.69 -4.65
N ARG A 615 19.15 27.65 -5.43
CA ARG A 615 20.54 27.70 -4.90
C ARG A 615 20.88 29.01 -4.22
N ASP A 616 20.20 30.09 -4.58
CA ASP A 616 20.41 31.41 -3.95
C ASP A 616 19.91 31.42 -2.50
N ASN A 617 19.03 30.51 -2.14
CA ASN A 617 18.55 30.37 -0.77
C ASN A 617 19.46 29.42 0.03
N LYS A 618 20.24 29.96 0.95
CA LYS A 618 21.20 29.21 1.80
C LYS A 618 20.55 28.08 2.64
N ARG A 619 19.25 28.07 2.80
CA ARG A 619 18.52 27.01 3.52
C ARG A 619 18.12 25.83 2.66
N VAL A 620 18.25 25.97 1.33
CA VAL A 620 17.96 24.90 0.39
C VAL A 620 19.27 24.23 0.01
N VAL A 621 19.34 22.94 0.22
CA VAL A 621 20.52 22.12 -0.01
C VAL A 621 20.18 20.91 -0.87
N ASP A 622 21.19 20.27 -1.46
CA ASP A 622 21.08 19.02 -2.21
C ASP A 622 20.13 19.06 -3.42
N ILE A 623 20.11 20.20 -4.10
CA ILE A 623 19.21 20.41 -5.25
C ILE A 623 19.68 19.55 -6.43
N ALA A 624 18.78 18.73 -6.95
CA ALA A 624 18.99 17.93 -8.15
C ALA A 624 17.75 17.91 -9.03
N ILE A 625 17.96 17.90 -10.34
CA ILE A 625 16.91 17.63 -11.32
C ILE A 625 16.91 16.12 -11.53
N VAL A 626 15.81 15.48 -11.18
CA VAL A 626 15.66 14.01 -11.22
C VAL A 626 14.45 13.61 -12.06
N THR A 627 14.50 12.43 -12.57
CA THR A 627 13.36 11.81 -13.26
C THR A 627 12.53 11.04 -12.24
N PRO A 628 11.20 11.16 -12.19
CA PRO A 628 10.36 10.43 -11.25
C PRO A 628 10.69 8.93 -11.23
N GLY A 629 11.00 8.39 -10.04
CA GLY A 629 11.36 6.99 -9.84
C GLY A 629 12.82 6.62 -10.21
N HIS A 630 13.64 7.59 -10.69
CA HIS A 630 15.04 7.36 -11.04
C HIS A 630 15.90 8.60 -10.74
N GLU A 631 16.89 8.43 -9.87
CA GLU A 631 17.68 9.57 -9.38
C GLU A 631 18.89 9.93 -10.25
N ASN A 632 19.34 9.04 -11.18
CA ASN A 632 20.57 9.24 -11.92
C ASN A 632 20.39 9.25 -13.44
N GLN A 633 21.00 10.22 -14.09
CA GLN A 633 21.17 10.25 -15.55
C GLN A 633 22.47 9.52 -15.94
N GLU A 634 22.35 8.48 -16.75
CA GLU A 634 23.51 7.79 -17.33
C GLU A 634 24.20 8.62 -18.40
N ASP A 635 25.48 8.36 -18.65
CA ASP A 635 26.20 8.93 -19.81
C ASP A 635 26.00 8.03 -21.02
N GLU A 636 25.86 8.59 -22.21
CA GLU A 636 25.81 7.87 -23.47
C GLU A 636 26.87 8.37 -24.46
N PHE A 637 27.37 7.48 -25.29
CA PHE A 637 28.14 7.87 -26.48
C PHE A 637 27.16 8.12 -27.62
N TYR A 638 27.18 9.32 -28.13
CA TYR A 638 26.34 9.75 -29.24
C TYR A 638 27.16 9.86 -30.49
N MET A 639 26.75 9.17 -31.56
CA MET A 639 27.44 9.16 -32.86
C MET A 639 26.67 10.05 -33.83
N GLU A 640 27.29 11.16 -34.23
CA GLU A 640 26.78 12.06 -35.26
C GLU A 640 27.49 11.74 -36.59
N TYR A 641 26.71 11.51 -37.65
CA TYR A 641 27.25 11.19 -38.97
C TYR A 641 27.07 12.33 -39.95
N ASP A 642 28.07 12.54 -40.83
CA ASP A 642 27.99 13.48 -41.94
C ASP A 642 27.35 12.80 -43.17
N ARG A 643 26.11 13.24 -43.50
CA ARG A 643 25.39 12.72 -44.68
C ARG A 643 26.13 12.96 -46.01
N ARG A 644 26.89 14.06 -46.13
CA ARG A 644 27.62 14.40 -47.37
C ARG A 644 28.76 13.42 -47.63
N MET A 645 29.51 13.12 -46.57
CA MET A 645 30.58 12.08 -46.63
C MET A 645 30.04 10.71 -46.96
N LEU A 646 28.95 10.27 -46.28
CA LEU A 646 28.31 9.01 -46.57
C LEU A 646 27.82 8.89 -48.03
N SER A 647 27.26 9.97 -48.57
CA SER A 647 26.76 9.99 -49.95
C SER A 647 27.92 9.94 -50.99
N ALA A 648 29.08 10.51 -50.65
CA ALA A 648 30.26 10.47 -51.52
C ALA A 648 30.80 9.05 -51.71
N ASP A 649 30.75 8.22 -50.63
CA ASP A 649 31.22 6.85 -50.63
C ASP A 649 30.13 5.81 -50.97
N SER A 650 28.93 6.28 -51.38
CA SER A 650 27.77 5.40 -51.68
C SER A 650 27.37 4.43 -50.57
N VAL A 651 27.58 4.83 -49.31
CA VAL A 651 27.31 4.03 -48.13
C VAL A 651 25.94 4.42 -47.52
N SER A 652 25.11 3.42 -47.30
CA SER A 652 23.84 3.64 -46.70
C SER A 652 23.88 3.52 -45.17
N ILE A 653 23.05 4.34 -44.45
CA ILE A 653 22.94 4.28 -42.98
C ILE A 653 22.49 2.89 -42.48
N PRO A 654 21.50 2.21 -43.11
CA PRO A 654 21.13 0.87 -42.72
C PRO A 654 22.26 -0.16 -42.77
N ASP A 655 23.15 -0.04 -43.76
CA ASP A 655 24.28 -0.95 -43.91
C ASP A 655 25.30 -0.76 -42.77
N ILE A 656 25.60 0.49 -42.43
CA ILE A 656 26.44 0.81 -41.28
C ILE A 656 25.81 0.28 -40.00
N HIS A 657 24.53 0.54 -39.79
CA HIS A 657 23.83 0.10 -38.62
C HIS A 657 23.86 -1.43 -38.46
N SER A 658 23.56 -2.16 -39.53
CA SER A 658 23.59 -3.65 -39.53
C SER A 658 24.97 -4.19 -39.26
N THR A 659 26.01 -3.58 -39.84
CA THR A 659 27.40 -4.03 -39.68
C THR A 659 27.92 -3.72 -38.27
N MET A 660 27.65 -2.50 -37.75
CA MET A 660 28.03 -2.13 -36.37
C MET A 660 27.25 -2.95 -35.35
N GLN A 661 25.97 -3.20 -35.57
CA GLN A 661 25.17 -4.06 -34.71
C GLN A 661 25.71 -5.48 -34.65
N SER A 662 26.19 -5.99 -35.78
CA SER A 662 26.81 -7.34 -35.83
C SER A 662 28.14 -7.44 -35.08
N MET A 663 28.83 -6.31 -34.88
CA MET A 663 30.09 -6.25 -34.14
C MET A 663 29.93 -6.04 -32.63
N LEU A 664 28.83 -5.40 -32.23
CA LEU A 664 28.62 -4.92 -30.86
C LEU A 664 27.56 -5.69 -30.05
N SER A 665 26.66 -6.40 -30.72
CA SER A 665 25.52 -7.03 -30.02
C SER A 665 25.58 -8.55 -30.11
N ASP A 666 25.25 -9.17 -29.01
CA ASP A 666 24.92 -10.58 -28.93
C ASP A 666 23.67 -10.87 -29.78
N ARG A 667 23.69 -11.91 -30.56
CA ARG A 667 22.59 -12.35 -31.41
C ARG A 667 22.01 -13.66 -30.91
N GLU A 668 20.74 -13.68 -30.62
CA GLU A 668 20.03 -14.92 -30.31
C GLU A 668 19.82 -15.75 -31.59
N ALA A 669 20.34 -16.95 -31.58
CA ALA A 669 20.26 -17.89 -32.71
C ALA A 669 19.20 -19.00 -32.51
N GLY A 670 18.39 -18.92 -31.45
CA GLY A 670 17.36 -19.90 -31.14
C GLY A 670 17.66 -20.74 -29.91
N LYS A 671 17.03 -21.91 -29.81
CA LYS A 671 17.20 -22.84 -28.68
C LYS A 671 17.72 -24.17 -29.13
N ILE A 672 18.62 -24.75 -28.35
CA ILE A 672 19.19 -26.09 -28.60
C ILE A 672 18.87 -26.98 -27.39
N ASP A 673 18.64 -28.26 -27.67
CA ASP A 673 18.48 -29.27 -26.62
C ASP A 673 19.86 -29.90 -26.32
N VAL A 674 20.34 -29.67 -25.10
CA VAL A 674 21.58 -30.25 -24.58
C VAL A 674 21.24 -31.10 -23.36
N GLY A 675 21.32 -32.43 -23.55
CA GLY A 675 21.05 -33.38 -22.46
C GLY A 675 19.60 -33.38 -21.93
N GLY A 676 18.62 -33.14 -22.83
CA GLY A 676 17.20 -33.06 -22.47
C GLY A 676 16.75 -31.69 -21.95
N ARG A 677 17.57 -30.66 -22.11
CA ARG A 677 17.26 -29.28 -21.69
C ARG A 677 17.39 -28.35 -22.88
N GLN A 678 16.39 -27.47 -23.00
CA GLN A 678 16.46 -26.38 -23.95
C GLN A 678 17.31 -25.25 -23.38
N MET A 679 18.38 -24.90 -24.09
CA MET A 679 19.25 -23.76 -23.80
C MET A 679 19.17 -22.74 -24.93
N ASP A 680 19.15 -21.46 -24.58
CA ASP A 680 19.27 -20.40 -25.57
C ASP A 680 20.67 -20.37 -26.16
N VAL A 681 20.78 -20.11 -27.45
CA VAL A 681 22.05 -20.00 -28.15
C VAL A 681 22.32 -18.55 -28.47
N THR A 682 23.43 -18.02 -27.97
CA THR A 682 23.89 -16.65 -28.24
C THR A 682 25.17 -16.67 -29.04
N VAL A 683 25.22 -15.91 -30.13
CA VAL A 683 26.33 -15.81 -31.06
C VAL A 683 26.94 -14.42 -31.01
N HIS A 684 28.25 -14.35 -30.78
CA HIS A 684 28.96 -13.08 -30.79
C HIS A 684 30.42 -13.23 -31.33
N PRO A 685 31.02 -12.14 -31.83
CA PRO A 685 32.41 -12.18 -32.25
C PRO A 685 33.39 -12.22 -31.07
N SER A 686 34.52 -12.87 -31.20
CA SER A 686 35.55 -12.97 -30.16
C SER A 686 36.12 -11.61 -29.71
N SER A 687 35.99 -10.58 -30.53
CA SER A 687 36.43 -9.23 -30.24
C SER A 687 35.52 -8.43 -29.31
N VAL A 688 34.29 -8.89 -29.04
CA VAL A 688 33.29 -8.11 -28.24
C VAL A 688 33.82 -7.71 -26.86
N ASN A 689 34.49 -8.62 -26.18
CA ASN A 689 35.01 -8.39 -24.82
C ASN A 689 36.24 -7.44 -24.78
N SER A 690 36.90 -7.19 -25.88
CA SER A 690 38.04 -6.31 -26.00
C SER A 690 37.79 -5.04 -26.82
N PHE A 691 36.53 -4.81 -27.22
CA PHE A 691 36.12 -3.73 -28.10
C PHE A 691 36.00 -2.41 -27.32
N ASP A 692 36.92 -1.47 -27.58
CA ASP A 692 36.90 -0.15 -26.95
C ASP A 692 36.41 0.97 -27.88
N LEU A 693 36.27 2.18 -27.34
CA LEU A 693 35.83 3.35 -28.10
C LEU A 693 36.78 3.72 -29.26
N TRP A 694 38.08 3.51 -29.07
CA TRP A 694 39.07 3.75 -30.11
C TRP A 694 38.93 2.76 -31.26
N GLN A 695 38.71 1.48 -30.93
CA GLN A 695 38.46 0.45 -31.94
C GLN A 695 37.14 0.69 -32.66
N LEU A 696 36.08 1.17 -31.96
CA LEU A 696 34.82 1.53 -32.58
C LEU A 696 34.98 2.60 -33.67
N GLY A 697 35.80 3.61 -33.42
CA GLY A 697 36.08 4.67 -34.42
C GLY A 697 37.02 4.26 -35.54
N ASN A 698 38.03 3.38 -35.28
CA ASN A 698 39.13 3.15 -36.15
C ASN A 698 39.18 1.77 -36.79
N SER A 699 38.34 0.83 -36.39
CA SER A 699 38.22 -0.46 -37.04
C SER A 699 37.63 -0.31 -38.46
N TYR A 700 38.17 -1.04 -39.38
CA TYR A 700 37.59 -1.10 -40.72
C TYR A 700 36.29 -1.90 -40.69
N ILE A 701 35.22 -1.30 -41.17
CA ILE A 701 33.94 -1.97 -41.38
C ILE A 701 33.72 -2.15 -42.89
N GLY A 702 33.49 -3.41 -43.28
CA GLY A 702 33.19 -3.74 -44.69
C GLY A 702 31.72 -3.44 -44.98
N VAL A 703 31.44 -2.45 -45.79
CA VAL A 703 30.12 -2.07 -46.25
C VAL A 703 30.10 -2.08 -47.78
N ASN A 704 29.24 -2.89 -48.39
CA ASN A 704 29.11 -2.97 -49.87
C ASN A 704 30.42 -3.20 -50.63
N GLY A 705 31.39 -3.95 -50.01
CA GLY A 705 32.67 -4.24 -50.60
C GLY A 705 33.75 -3.17 -50.45
N ALA A 706 33.45 -2.10 -49.74
CA ALA A 706 34.41 -1.05 -49.34
C ALA A 706 34.75 -1.16 -47.85
N ASP A 707 36.03 -1.07 -47.50
CA ASP A 707 36.48 -1.03 -46.10
C ASP A 707 36.56 0.43 -45.64
N ILE A 708 35.66 0.77 -44.74
CA ILE A 708 35.46 2.16 -44.29
C ILE A 708 35.77 2.28 -42.80
N ARG A 709 36.37 3.41 -42.37
CA ARG A 709 36.58 3.73 -40.96
C ARG A 709 35.43 4.65 -40.46
N PRO A 710 34.73 4.31 -39.38
CA PRO A 710 33.69 5.15 -38.83
C PRO A 710 34.16 6.59 -38.51
N SER A 711 35.38 6.77 -37.99
CA SER A 711 35.92 8.08 -37.62
C SER A 711 36.07 9.07 -38.79
N VAL A 712 35.96 8.63 -40.06
CA VAL A 712 36.02 9.52 -41.22
C VAL A 712 34.71 10.27 -41.42
N PHE A 713 33.58 9.65 -41.07
CA PHE A 713 32.26 10.22 -41.33
C PHE A 713 31.36 10.31 -40.08
N MET A 714 31.88 9.91 -38.90
CA MET A 714 31.16 9.94 -37.62
C MET A 714 32.01 10.58 -36.53
N ASP A 715 31.42 11.52 -35.81
CA ASP A 715 31.95 12.07 -34.56
C ASP A 715 31.27 11.38 -33.36
N ILE A 716 32.11 10.89 -32.44
CA ILE A 716 31.62 10.23 -31.21
C ILE A 716 31.80 11.19 -30.04
N THR A 717 30.68 11.66 -29.51
CA THR A 717 30.64 12.58 -28.37
C THR A 717 29.99 11.93 -27.16
N LYS A 718 30.46 12.28 -25.97
CA LYS A 718 29.84 11.84 -24.69
C LYS A 718 28.83 12.89 -24.25
N ARG A 719 27.60 12.48 -23.99
CA ARG A 719 26.55 13.34 -23.44
C ARG A 719 25.74 12.63 -22.34
N LYS A 720 24.97 13.39 -21.58
CA LYS A 720 24.01 12.83 -20.63
C LYS A 720 22.89 12.14 -21.40
N ALA A 721 22.66 10.88 -21.09
CA ALA A 721 21.63 10.10 -21.73
C ALA A 721 20.22 10.54 -21.28
N LYS A 722 19.31 10.59 -22.22
CA LYS A 722 17.86 10.69 -21.92
C LYS A 722 17.29 9.28 -21.79
N ASN A 723 17.88 8.47 -20.91
CA ASN A 723 17.60 7.02 -20.85
C ASN A 723 16.19 6.70 -20.35
N ILE A 724 15.60 7.62 -19.57
CA ILE A 724 14.31 7.42 -18.95
C ILE A 724 13.48 8.66 -19.18
N ILE A 725 12.41 8.49 -19.92
CA ILE A 725 11.47 9.56 -20.24
C ILE A 725 10.11 9.18 -19.66
N PRO A 726 9.76 9.68 -18.48
CA PRO A 726 8.43 9.49 -17.93
C PRO A 726 7.45 10.47 -18.56
N ARG A 727 6.23 10.02 -18.73
CA ARG A 727 5.11 10.83 -19.16
C ARG A 727 3.89 10.49 -18.30
N ASP A 728 3.15 11.50 -17.93
CA ASP A 728 1.89 11.36 -17.22
C ASP A 728 0.79 12.07 -18.02
N ASN A 729 -0.29 11.36 -18.32
CA ASN A 729 -1.37 11.86 -19.20
C ASN A 729 -0.85 12.54 -20.49
N GLN A 730 0.16 11.91 -21.13
CA GLN A 730 0.82 12.37 -22.36
C GLN A 730 1.73 13.60 -22.21
N GLU A 731 1.91 14.16 -21.03
CA GLU A 731 2.87 15.24 -20.74
C GLU A 731 4.19 14.67 -20.23
N TYR A 732 5.31 15.31 -20.56
CA TYR A 732 6.60 14.97 -19.97
C TYR A 732 6.65 15.46 -18.54
N VAL A 733 7.31 14.71 -17.67
CA VAL A 733 7.40 15.00 -16.25
C VAL A 733 8.87 15.01 -15.82
N LEU A 734 9.27 16.03 -15.07
CA LEU A 734 10.55 16.15 -14.39
C LEU A 734 10.33 16.58 -12.95
N GLN A 735 11.27 16.25 -12.07
CA GLN A 735 11.21 16.68 -10.66
C GLN A 735 12.47 17.44 -10.28
N VAL A 736 12.29 18.52 -9.55
CA VAL A 736 13.36 19.22 -8.84
C VAL A 736 13.29 18.78 -7.39
N ALA A 737 14.22 17.94 -6.98
CA ALA A 737 14.29 17.36 -5.63
C ALA A 737 15.35 18.11 -4.79
N PHE A 738 15.06 18.36 -3.52
CA PHE A 738 15.91 19.15 -2.63
C PHE A 738 15.60 18.90 -1.16
N ASN A 739 16.48 19.39 -0.28
CA ASN A 739 16.25 19.45 1.16
C ASN A 739 16.15 20.91 1.63
N VAL A 740 15.32 21.17 2.64
CA VAL A 740 15.18 22.48 3.27
C VAL A 740 15.58 22.41 4.73
N LEU A 741 16.51 23.28 5.13
CA LEU A 741 16.93 23.44 6.51
C LEU A 741 15.97 24.39 7.24
N GLY A 742 14.98 23.84 7.95
CA GLY A 742 13.99 24.64 8.67
C GLY A 742 12.84 23.81 9.23
N SER A 743 11.87 24.49 9.84
CA SER A 743 10.65 23.85 10.32
C SER A 743 9.76 23.45 9.14
N TYR A 744 8.89 22.48 9.34
CA TYR A 744 7.89 22.05 8.35
C TYR A 744 7.07 23.25 7.80
N THR A 745 6.60 24.14 8.66
CA THR A 745 5.85 25.33 8.27
C THR A 745 6.64 26.28 7.35
N TYR A 746 7.96 26.41 7.58
CA TYR A 746 8.82 27.19 6.68
C TYR A 746 8.97 26.48 5.34
N THR A 747 9.24 25.18 5.37
CA THR A 747 9.41 24.35 4.16
C THR A 747 8.16 24.39 3.29
N SER A 748 6.99 24.09 3.85
CA SER A 748 5.72 24.11 3.12
C SER A 748 5.40 25.48 2.52
N ARG A 749 5.63 26.57 3.28
CA ARG A 749 5.45 27.93 2.76
C ARG A 749 6.43 28.26 1.62
N TYR A 750 7.67 27.82 1.75
CA TYR A 750 8.69 28.04 0.72
C TYR A 750 8.36 27.27 -0.56
N VAL A 751 8.05 25.97 -0.45
CA VAL A 751 7.67 25.11 -1.58
C VAL A 751 6.45 25.69 -2.28
N LYS A 752 5.40 26.03 -1.52
CA LYS A 752 4.19 26.65 -2.08
C LYS A 752 4.52 27.99 -2.77
N GLY A 753 5.37 28.84 -2.19
CA GLY A 753 5.75 30.10 -2.77
C GLY A 753 6.49 29.95 -4.11
N ILE A 754 7.39 28.99 -4.23
CA ILE A 754 8.07 28.64 -5.49
C ILE A 754 7.07 28.09 -6.51
N THR A 755 6.24 27.14 -6.10
CA THR A 755 5.23 26.53 -6.98
C THR A 755 4.25 27.57 -7.54
N ASP A 756 3.70 28.43 -6.70
CA ASP A 756 2.78 29.51 -7.11
C ASP A 756 3.47 30.50 -8.07
N LYS A 757 4.71 30.88 -7.78
CA LYS A 757 5.51 31.77 -8.61
C LYS A 757 5.72 31.22 -10.01
N TYR A 758 6.19 29.95 -10.10
CA TYR A 758 6.48 29.32 -11.38
C TYR A 758 5.21 29.02 -12.18
N ASN A 759 4.11 28.60 -11.52
CA ASN A 759 2.81 28.45 -12.19
C ASN A 759 2.30 29.78 -12.81
N ALA A 760 2.59 30.91 -12.17
CA ALA A 760 2.25 32.23 -12.73
C ALA A 760 3.17 32.63 -13.92
N MET A 761 4.38 32.12 -13.97
CA MET A 761 5.37 32.43 -15.02
C MET A 761 5.31 31.49 -16.22
N PHE A 762 4.83 30.28 -16.03
CA PHE A 762 4.81 29.24 -17.06
C PHE A 762 3.82 29.59 -18.18
N PRO A 763 4.21 29.33 -19.44
CA PRO A 763 3.26 29.40 -20.54
C PRO A 763 2.19 28.31 -20.43
N VAL A 764 1.07 28.54 -21.12
CA VAL A 764 -0.03 27.56 -21.18
C VAL A 764 0.50 26.18 -21.60
N GLY A 765 0.17 25.15 -20.83
CA GLY A 765 0.60 23.77 -21.06
C GLY A 765 1.85 23.34 -20.31
N PHE A 766 2.30 24.16 -19.38
CA PHE A 766 3.29 23.76 -18.37
C PHE A 766 2.69 24.02 -17.00
N CYS A 767 2.91 23.11 -16.07
CA CYS A 767 2.48 23.27 -14.69
C CYS A 767 3.53 22.73 -13.72
N CYS A 768 3.43 23.19 -12.48
CA CYS A 768 4.31 22.74 -11.42
C CYS A 768 3.47 22.38 -10.20
N LEU A 769 3.75 21.22 -9.62
CA LEU A 769 3.02 20.63 -8.49
C LEU A 769 3.99 20.27 -7.37
N ASP A 770 3.57 20.48 -6.14
CA ASP A 770 4.30 19.99 -4.98
C ASP A 770 4.08 18.47 -4.84
N LYS A 771 5.15 17.70 -4.98
CA LYS A 771 5.18 16.23 -4.78
C LYS A 771 6.11 15.84 -3.63
N THR A 772 6.25 16.72 -2.66
CA THR A 772 7.01 16.44 -1.44
C THR A 772 6.53 15.14 -0.80
N TYR A 773 7.46 14.27 -0.42
CA TYR A 773 7.14 12.96 0.17
C TYR A 773 6.27 13.14 1.42
N GLY A 774 5.08 12.57 1.42
CA GLY A 774 4.06 12.75 2.48
C GLY A 774 3.05 13.86 2.21
N SER A 775 3.22 14.67 1.16
CA SER A 775 2.16 15.50 0.61
C SER A 775 1.25 14.61 -0.26
N TYR A 776 0.55 13.67 0.36
CA TYR A 776 -0.71 13.25 -0.23
C TYR A 776 -1.53 14.54 -0.38
N GLU A 777 -2.16 14.72 -1.53
CA GLU A 777 -3.20 15.74 -1.70
C GLU A 777 -4.30 15.46 -0.68
N ASP A 778 -4.03 15.83 0.57
CA ASP A 778 -5.05 15.93 1.59
C ASP A 778 -5.75 17.25 1.29
N ASP A 779 -6.67 17.22 0.32
CA ASP A 779 -7.50 18.37 -0.07
C ASP A 779 -8.30 18.93 1.10
N GLY A 780 -8.15 18.35 2.30
CA GLY A 780 -8.92 18.71 3.49
C GLY A 780 -10.43 18.50 3.32
N THR A 781 -10.86 17.95 2.17
CA THR A 781 -12.27 17.72 1.86
C THR A 781 -12.92 16.78 2.85
N GLN A 782 -12.17 15.85 3.41
CA GLN A 782 -12.63 14.93 4.45
C GLN A 782 -13.12 15.66 5.72
N TYR A 783 -12.54 16.80 6.09
CA TYR A 783 -12.94 17.54 7.28
C TYR A 783 -14.29 18.25 7.09
N TRP A 784 -14.63 18.66 5.87
CA TRP A 784 -15.94 19.22 5.55
C TRP A 784 -17.07 18.22 5.73
N LEU A 785 -16.77 16.93 5.54
CA LEU A 785 -17.75 15.85 5.71
C LEU A 785 -18.23 15.74 7.17
N ILE A 786 -17.45 16.20 8.14
CA ILE A 786 -17.90 16.24 9.55
C ILE A 786 -19.05 17.26 9.72
N GLY A 787 -19.00 18.38 9.01
CA GLY A 787 -20.12 19.31 8.93
C GLY A 787 -21.38 18.64 8.34
N LEU A 788 -21.21 17.82 7.32
CA LEU A 788 -22.31 17.05 6.73
C LEU A 788 -22.88 16.01 7.71
N VAL A 789 -22.03 15.34 8.51
CA VAL A 789 -22.50 14.46 9.61
C VAL A 789 -23.42 15.22 10.55
N ALA A 790 -23.04 16.43 11.00
CA ALA A 790 -23.86 17.23 11.89
C ALA A 790 -25.20 17.61 11.24
N VAL A 791 -25.21 17.90 9.95
CA VAL A 791 -26.44 18.19 9.17
C VAL A 791 -27.33 16.95 9.09
N ILE A 792 -26.79 15.78 8.79
CA ILE A 792 -27.56 14.51 8.73
C ILE A 792 -28.19 14.22 10.09
N ILE A 793 -27.41 14.31 11.18
CA ILE A 793 -27.90 14.11 12.55
C ILE A 793 -29.00 15.12 12.87
N PHE A 794 -28.81 16.39 12.52
CA PHE A 794 -29.84 17.44 12.73
C PHE A 794 -31.15 17.08 12.05
N PHE A 795 -31.13 16.64 10.80
CA PHE A 795 -32.38 16.28 10.09
C PHE A 795 -33.04 15.03 10.68
N ILE A 796 -32.27 14.00 11.03
CA ILE A 796 -32.83 12.82 11.73
C ILE A 796 -33.54 13.23 13.02
N LEU A 797 -32.90 14.07 13.80
CA LEU A 797 -33.51 14.57 15.07
C LEU A 797 -34.68 15.48 14.83
N ALA A 798 -34.66 16.33 13.79
CA ALA A 798 -35.75 17.25 13.46
C ALA A 798 -37.03 16.47 13.10
N ILE A 799 -36.88 15.37 12.34
CA ILE A 799 -38.00 14.47 11.99
C ILE A 799 -38.54 13.76 13.25
N LEU A 800 -37.65 13.24 14.11
CA LEU A 800 -38.06 12.44 15.27
C LEU A 800 -38.65 13.26 16.40
N PHE A 801 -38.17 14.50 16.63
CA PHE A 801 -38.67 15.37 17.70
C PHE A 801 -39.70 16.40 17.24
N GLU A 802 -39.97 16.48 15.93
CA GLU A 802 -40.88 17.48 15.34
C GLU A 802 -40.54 18.93 15.80
N SER A 803 -39.26 19.20 16.04
CA SER A 803 -38.78 20.46 16.61
C SER A 803 -37.37 20.82 16.19
N LEU A 804 -37.23 21.86 15.35
CA LEU A 804 -35.93 22.33 14.88
C LEU A 804 -35.02 22.84 16.03
N LEU A 805 -35.62 23.51 17.04
CA LEU A 805 -34.83 24.06 18.16
C LEU A 805 -34.27 22.97 19.08
N GLN A 806 -35.05 21.92 19.35
CA GLN A 806 -34.57 20.82 20.17
C GLN A 806 -33.49 20.02 19.43
N SER A 807 -33.67 19.79 18.14
CA SER A 807 -32.69 19.10 17.27
C SER A 807 -31.40 19.88 17.17
N LEU A 808 -31.47 21.21 16.99
CA LEU A 808 -30.27 22.05 16.96
C LEU A 808 -29.56 22.02 18.33
N ALA A 809 -30.30 22.03 19.42
CA ALA A 809 -29.74 21.98 20.79
C ALA A 809 -28.95 20.67 21.02
N ILE A 810 -29.44 19.55 20.51
CA ILE A 810 -28.77 18.25 20.64
C ILE A 810 -27.56 18.18 19.68
N THR A 811 -27.70 18.63 18.44
CA THR A 811 -26.59 18.61 17.45
C THR A 811 -25.42 19.49 17.92
N MET A 812 -25.67 20.58 18.63
CA MET A 812 -24.63 21.43 19.22
C MET A 812 -23.81 20.75 20.33
N LEU A 813 -24.16 19.54 20.77
CA LEU A 813 -23.31 18.73 21.64
C LEU A 813 -22.08 18.16 20.89
N ILE A 814 -22.17 17.99 19.58
CA ILE A 814 -21.06 17.42 18.75
C ILE A 814 -19.79 18.28 18.88
N PRO A 815 -19.77 19.57 18.51
CA PRO A 815 -18.53 20.36 18.59
C PRO A 815 -18.00 20.45 20.04
N VAL A 816 -18.88 20.42 21.05
CA VAL A 816 -18.42 20.49 22.45
C VAL A 816 -17.77 19.15 22.88
N SER A 817 -18.22 18.02 22.37
CA SER A 817 -17.58 16.72 22.64
C SER A 817 -16.25 16.55 21.90
N LEU A 818 -16.10 17.17 20.74
CA LEU A 818 -14.83 17.16 19.98
C LEU A 818 -13.71 17.88 20.74
N ILE A 819 -14.01 18.79 21.69
CA ILE A 819 -13.02 19.38 22.59
C ILE A 819 -12.24 18.27 23.32
N GLY A 820 -12.95 17.24 23.78
CA GLY A 820 -12.35 16.09 24.47
C GLY A 820 -11.41 15.30 23.57
N LEU A 821 -11.83 15.05 22.34
CA LEU A 821 -11.03 14.36 21.36
C LEU A 821 -9.75 15.15 21.03
N PHE A 822 -9.86 16.45 20.72
CA PHE A 822 -8.72 17.31 20.38
C PHE A 822 -7.71 17.43 21.53
N LEU A 823 -8.19 17.62 22.75
CA LEU A 823 -7.33 17.67 23.92
C LEU A 823 -6.61 16.34 24.19
N THR A 824 -7.27 15.21 23.93
CA THR A 824 -6.66 13.89 24.12
C THR A 824 -5.48 13.71 23.18
N TYR A 825 -5.64 13.99 21.88
CA TYR A 825 -4.53 13.90 20.91
C TYR A 825 -3.40 14.88 21.23
N TYR A 826 -3.72 16.11 21.64
CA TYR A 826 -2.73 17.09 22.06
C TYR A 826 -1.90 16.62 23.27
N VAL A 827 -2.57 16.09 24.31
CA VAL A 827 -1.90 15.68 25.56
C VAL A 827 -1.11 14.39 25.39
N THR A 828 -1.65 13.43 24.62
CA THR A 828 -1.03 12.12 24.45
C THR A 828 0.05 12.10 23.37
N GLY A 829 0.04 13.07 22.44
CA GLY A 829 0.96 13.11 21.30
C GLY A 829 0.76 11.97 20.28
N VAL A 830 -0.34 11.21 20.39
CA VAL A 830 -0.65 10.13 19.45
C VAL A 830 -1.01 10.72 18.09
N PRO A 831 -0.45 10.19 16.98
CA PRO A 831 -0.81 10.65 15.65
C PRO A 831 -2.31 10.45 15.35
N PHE A 832 -2.94 11.47 14.76
CA PHE A 832 -4.38 11.47 14.51
C PHE A 832 -4.81 10.43 13.46
N GLY A 833 -4.15 10.41 12.33
CA GLY A 833 -4.35 9.43 11.24
C GLY A 833 -5.79 9.10 10.85
N THR A 834 -5.94 8.00 10.11
CA THR A 834 -7.25 7.48 9.67
C THR A 834 -8.10 7.00 10.84
N GLY A 835 -7.47 6.45 11.90
CA GLY A 835 -8.15 6.03 13.13
C GLY A 835 -8.75 7.19 13.91
N GLY A 836 -8.05 8.34 13.95
CA GLY A 836 -8.55 9.56 14.58
C GLY A 836 -9.75 10.15 13.85
N PHE A 837 -9.73 10.12 12.52
CA PHE A 837 -10.88 10.54 11.73
C PHE A 837 -12.09 9.62 11.97
N ALA A 838 -11.89 8.32 12.01
CA ALA A 838 -12.95 7.36 12.35
C ALA A 838 -13.51 7.59 13.76
N ALA A 839 -12.63 7.92 14.74
CA ALA A 839 -13.05 8.30 16.09
C ALA A 839 -13.94 9.56 16.09
N MET A 840 -13.59 10.55 15.28
CA MET A 840 -14.36 11.81 15.18
C MET A 840 -15.76 11.57 14.61
N VAL A 841 -15.89 10.73 13.57
CA VAL A 841 -17.18 10.35 12.97
C VAL A 841 -18.02 9.55 13.99
N LEU A 842 -17.44 8.54 14.60
CA LEU A 842 -18.12 7.68 15.58
C LEU A 842 -18.58 8.47 16.81
N LEU A 843 -17.71 9.33 17.34
CA LEU A 843 -17.99 10.17 18.48
C LEU A 843 -19.16 11.14 18.21
N SER A 844 -19.23 11.70 16.99
CA SER A 844 -20.33 12.59 16.59
C SER A 844 -21.70 11.93 16.69
N GLY A 845 -21.79 10.62 16.37
CA GLY A 845 -23.02 9.86 16.56
C GLY A 845 -23.31 9.48 18.01
N LEU A 846 -22.28 9.12 18.79
CA LEU A 846 -22.45 8.63 20.16
C LEU A 846 -22.78 9.72 21.17
N THR A 847 -22.21 10.92 21.04
CA THR A 847 -22.34 12.00 22.01
C THR A 847 -23.75 12.59 22.10
N VAL A 848 -24.48 12.56 20.98
CA VAL A 848 -25.86 13.06 20.94
C VAL A 848 -26.85 12.16 21.71
N ASN A 849 -26.50 10.88 21.94
CA ASN A 849 -27.37 9.89 22.56
C ASN A 849 -27.84 10.32 23.97
N GLY A 850 -26.93 10.85 24.79
CA GLY A 850 -27.25 11.35 26.12
C GLY A 850 -28.27 12.50 26.07
N GLY A 851 -28.10 13.45 25.16
CA GLY A 851 -29.01 14.54 24.91
C GLY A 851 -30.39 14.07 24.47
N ILE A 852 -30.43 13.10 23.54
CA ILE A 852 -31.65 12.47 23.01
C ILE A 852 -32.47 11.85 24.16
N TYR A 853 -31.84 11.04 25.03
CA TYR A 853 -32.56 10.41 26.14
C TYR A 853 -33.17 11.41 27.15
N ILE A 854 -32.46 12.50 27.43
CA ILE A 854 -32.95 13.56 28.33
C ILE A 854 -34.12 14.31 27.69
N VAL A 855 -33.99 14.74 26.43
CA VAL A 855 -35.00 15.50 25.71
C VAL A 855 -36.26 14.65 25.47
N CYS A 856 -36.10 13.38 25.08
CA CYS A 856 -37.20 12.44 24.92
C CYS A 856 -37.99 12.27 26.24
N GLN A 857 -37.28 12.14 27.38
CA GLN A 857 -37.94 12.07 28.69
C GLN A 857 -38.57 13.39 29.09
N TYR A 858 -37.96 14.53 28.77
CA TYR A 858 -38.50 15.86 29.02
C TYR A 858 -39.81 16.11 28.25
N ASN A 859 -39.89 15.67 26.99
CA ASN A 859 -41.07 15.78 26.15
C ASN A 859 -42.24 14.92 26.64
N ASN A 860 -41.98 13.87 27.43
CA ASN A 860 -43.05 13.05 28.05
C ASN A 860 -43.76 13.75 29.21
N PHE A 861 -43.24 14.89 29.72
CA PHE A 861 -43.91 15.63 30.80
C PHE A 861 -44.94 16.59 30.24
N ARG A 862 -46.13 16.63 30.84
CA ARG A 862 -47.25 17.48 30.44
C ARG A 862 -46.94 18.98 30.50
N ARG A 863 -46.07 19.38 31.45
CA ARG A 863 -45.64 20.80 31.63
C ARG A 863 -44.11 20.89 31.40
N ARG A 864 -43.69 21.65 30.42
CA ARG A 864 -42.28 21.80 30.02
C ARG A 864 -41.58 22.91 30.82
N THR A 865 -41.36 22.70 32.10
CA THR A 865 -40.73 23.66 33.03
C THR A 865 -39.30 23.25 33.36
N ALA A 866 -38.51 24.17 33.99
CA ALA A 866 -37.16 23.87 34.48
C ALA A 866 -37.17 22.70 35.50
N ARG A 867 -38.22 22.59 36.33
CA ARG A 867 -38.37 21.47 37.26
C ARG A 867 -38.60 20.15 36.54
N SER A 868 -39.35 20.14 35.44
CA SER A 868 -39.57 18.96 34.61
C SER A 868 -38.28 18.54 33.89
N PHE A 869 -37.47 19.51 33.45
CA PHE A 869 -36.16 19.24 32.86
C PHE A 869 -35.23 18.59 33.89
N VAL A 870 -35.09 19.15 35.09
CA VAL A 870 -34.25 18.54 36.13
C VAL A 870 -34.76 17.16 36.55
N SER A 871 -36.09 16.94 36.52
CA SER A 871 -36.65 15.61 36.77
C SER A 871 -36.29 14.63 35.65
N ALA A 872 -36.40 15.00 34.36
CA ALA A 872 -35.99 14.18 33.23
C ALA A 872 -34.50 13.81 33.31
N PHE A 873 -33.69 14.82 33.65
CA PHE A 873 -32.24 14.63 33.82
C PHE A 873 -31.93 13.60 34.93
N ASN A 874 -32.52 13.76 36.14
CA ASN A 874 -32.29 12.82 37.23
C ASN A 874 -32.75 11.37 36.94
N HIS A 875 -33.77 11.21 36.09
CA HIS A 875 -34.22 9.88 35.68
C HIS A 875 -33.27 9.20 34.67
N LYS A 876 -32.56 9.99 33.86
CA LYS A 876 -31.76 9.46 32.74
C LYS A 876 -30.25 9.52 32.96
N ILE A 877 -29.79 10.28 33.96
CA ILE A 877 -28.35 10.48 34.15
C ILE A 877 -27.57 9.19 34.47
N VAL A 878 -28.17 8.31 35.31
CA VAL A 878 -27.54 7.04 35.68
C VAL A 878 -27.40 6.11 34.45
N PRO A 879 -28.48 5.85 33.69
CA PRO A 879 -28.31 5.14 32.40
C PRO A 879 -27.26 5.77 31.47
N ILE A 880 -27.26 7.11 31.32
CA ILE A 880 -26.32 7.79 30.42
C ILE A 880 -24.86 7.59 30.87
N ILE A 881 -24.58 7.72 32.18
CA ILE A 881 -23.23 7.47 32.69
C ILE A 881 -22.82 6.00 32.47
N LEU A 882 -23.77 5.09 32.68
CA LEU A 882 -23.52 3.66 32.47
C LEU A 882 -23.23 3.36 31.00
N THR A 883 -23.97 3.99 30.07
CA THR A 883 -23.73 3.79 28.63
C THR A 883 -22.38 4.36 28.21
N VAL A 884 -22.04 5.59 28.60
CA VAL A 884 -20.71 6.16 28.30
C VAL A 884 -19.59 5.31 28.87
N LEU A 885 -19.75 4.82 30.11
CA LEU A 885 -18.73 3.98 30.75
C LEU A 885 -18.63 2.61 30.09
N SER A 886 -19.73 2.00 29.64
CA SER A 886 -19.71 0.73 28.90
C SER A 886 -18.98 0.87 27.58
N THR A 887 -19.20 1.96 26.83
CA THR A 887 -18.53 2.19 25.56
C THR A 887 -17.03 2.45 25.75
N ILE A 888 -16.64 3.23 26.78
CA ILE A 888 -15.23 3.44 27.14
C ILE A 888 -14.56 2.10 27.49
N LEU A 889 -15.19 1.29 28.35
CA LEU A 889 -14.65 -0.02 28.74
C LEU A 889 -14.56 -0.98 27.54
N GLY A 890 -15.48 -0.87 26.58
CA GLY A 890 -15.46 -1.64 25.35
C GLY A 890 -14.28 -1.30 24.42
N MET A 891 -13.75 -0.07 24.54
CA MET A 891 -12.62 0.38 23.72
C MET A 891 -11.26 0.08 24.35
N ILE A 892 -11.18 -0.19 25.66
CA ILE A 892 -9.89 -0.44 26.35
C ILE A 892 -9.06 -1.57 25.72
N PRO A 893 -9.63 -2.71 25.29
CA PRO A 893 -8.83 -3.79 24.69
C PRO A 893 -8.06 -3.40 23.43
N PHE A 894 -8.47 -2.33 22.74
CA PHE A 894 -7.74 -1.81 21.57
C PHE A 894 -6.50 -0.96 21.94
N LEU A 895 -6.29 -0.64 23.20
CA LEU A 895 -5.11 0.08 23.69
C LEU A 895 -3.97 -0.85 24.15
N ILE A 896 -4.22 -2.16 24.27
CA ILE A 896 -3.31 -3.11 24.93
C ILE A 896 -2.01 -3.28 24.13
N ASP A 897 -2.08 -3.36 22.79
CA ASP A 897 -0.94 -3.66 21.95
C ASP A 897 -0.10 -2.39 21.59
N GLY A 898 -0.54 -1.22 22.03
CA GLY A 898 0.12 0.04 21.76
C GLY A 898 -0.11 0.59 20.34
N TYR A 899 0.39 1.82 20.13
CA TYR A 899 0.27 2.50 18.82
C TYR A 899 1.11 1.83 17.74
N ASP A 900 2.32 1.37 18.09
CA ASP A 900 3.29 0.85 17.12
C ASP A 900 2.82 -0.43 16.43
N GLN A 901 2.05 -1.29 17.12
CA GLN A 901 1.53 -2.53 16.54
C GLN A 901 0.21 -2.35 15.79
N GLN A 902 -0.63 -1.42 16.24
CA GLN A 902 -1.99 -1.27 15.68
C GLN A 902 -2.40 0.22 15.64
N PRO A 903 -1.75 1.05 14.82
CA PRO A 903 -1.92 2.49 14.82
C PRO A 903 -3.36 2.94 14.59
N PHE A 904 -4.10 2.28 13.70
CA PHE A 904 -5.50 2.60 13.42
C PHE A 904 -6.41 2.39 14.64
N TRP A 905 -6.35 1.18 15.23
CA TRP A 905 -7.26 0.82 16.34
C TRP A 905 -6.91 1.55 17.62
N PHE A 906 -5.63 1.76 17.88
CA PHE A 906 -5.17 2.52 19.03
C PHE A 906 -5.63 3.99 18.95
N SER A 907 -5.44 4.62 17.80
CA SER A 907 -5.87 6.00 17.57
C SER A 907 -7.40 6.13 17.68
N LEU A 908 -8.17 5.21 17.06
CA LEU A 908 -9.63 5.16 17.18
C LEU A 908 -10.09 5.07 18.65
N ALA A 909 -9.50 4.17 19.41
CA ALA A 909 -9.87 3.97 20.82
C ALA A 909 -9.51 5.18 21.66
N MET A 910 -8.31 5.74 21.53
CA MET A 910 -7.86 6.93 22.25
C MET A 910 -8.77 8.13 22.01
N GLY A 911 -9.05 8.44 20.74
CA GLY A 911 -9.94 9.55 20.37
C GLY A 911 -11.35 9.36 20.90
N THR A 912 -11.91 8.15 20.79
CA THR A 912 -13.25 7.83 21.26
C THR A 912 -13.35 7.89 22.79
N ILE A 913 -12.38 7.31 23.51
CA ILE A 913 -12.33 7.34 24.99
C ILE A 913 -12.22 8.77 25.48
N GLY A 914 -11.29 9.55 24.92
CA GLY A 914 -11.10 10.96 25.31
C GLY A 914 -12.32 11.83 25.05
N GLY A 915 -12.92 11.69 23.87
CA GLY A 915 -14.13 12.40 23.50
C GLY A 915 -15.33 12.03 24.38
N LEU A 916 -15.56 10.73 24.64
CA LEU A 916 -16.65 10.26 25.49
C LEU A 916 -16.46 10.65 26.95
N THR A 917 -15.25 10.59 27.49
CA THR A 917 -14.97 10.99 28.88
C THR A 917 -15.35 12.44 29.11
N LEU A 918 -15.02 13.34 28.22
CA LEU A 918 -15.41 14.76 28.34
C LEU A 918 -16.82 15.04 27.83
N SER A 919 -17.46 14.16 27.06
CA SER A 919 -18.84 14.35 26.54
C SER A 919 -19.90 14.40 27.63
N VAL A 920 -19.65 13.84 28.80
CA VAL A 920 -20.56 13.91 29.95
C VAL A 920 -20.72 15.33 30.43
N ILE A 921 -19.66 16.14 30.41
CA ILE A 921 -19.68 17.57 30.87
C ILE A 921 -20.67 18.42 30.06
N PRO A 922 -20.67 18.39 28.72
CA PRO A 922 -21.65 19.10 27.90
C PRO A 922 -23.11 18.72 28.19
N ILE A 923 -23.35 17.46 28.44
CA ILE A 923 -24.72 16.99 28.77
C ILE A 923 -25.22 17.63 30.07
N PHE A 924 -24.32 17.80 31.05
CA PHE A 924 -24.65 18.45 32.32
C PHE A 924 -24.78 19.97 32.20
N PHE A 925 -23.82 20.63 31.55
CA PHE A 925 -23.70 22.07 31.62
C PHE A 925 -24.14 22.79 30.35
N PHE A 926 -23.95 22.21 29.18
CA PHE A 926 -24.25 22.86 27.90
C PHE A 926 -25.69 22.62 27.44
N LEU A 927 -26.24 21.42 27.60
CA LEU A 927 -27.61 21.11 27.18
C LEU A 927 -28.67 22.03 27.78
N PRO A 928 -28.66 22.39 29.10
CA PRO A 928 -29.62 23.36 29.68
C PRO A 928 -29.45 24.79 29.16
N VAL A 929 -28.24 25.13 28.65
CA VAL A 929 -27.95 26.44 28.03
C VAL A 929 -28.69 26.59 26.71
N VAL A 930 -28.67 25.53 25.87
CA VAL A 930 -29.19 25.61 24.52
C VAL A 930 -30.70 25.36 24.47
N ILE A 931 -31.24 24.45 25.29
CA ILE A 931 -32.69 24.19 25.36
C ILE A 931 -33.43 25.36 25.98
N ARG A 932 -34.40 25.90 25.22
CA ARG A 932 -35.28 26.94 25.70
C ARG A 932 -36.42 26.33 26.53
N LEU A 933 -36.52 26.68 27.84
CA LEU A 933 -37.54 26.17 28.74
C LEU A 933 -38.70 27.18 28.81
N ASP A 934 -39.89 26.78 28.32
CA ASP A 934 -41.04 27.68 28.10
C ASP A 934 -41.63 28.34 29.37
N GLY A 935 -41.23 27.92 30.57
CA GLY A 935 -41.84 28.38 31.84
C GLY A 935 -41.29 29.68 32.43
N TYR A 936 -40.21 30.26 31.90
CA TYR A 936 -39.54 31.43 32.50
C TYR A 936 -40.01 32.79 31.94
N ALA A 937 -40.59 32.78 30.74
CA ALA A 937 -41.01 34.03 30.09
C ALA A 937 -42.40 34.57 30.53
N LYS A 938 -43.25 33.75 31.16
CA LYS A 938 -44.63 34.14 31.54
C LYS A 938 -44.79 34.66 32.98
N ARG A 939 -43.71 34.88 33.72
CA ARG A 939 -43.78 35.46 35.09
C ARG A 939 -43.33 36.92 35.15
N LYS A 940 -43.29 37.64 34.04
CA LYS A 940 -43.07 39.10 33.95
C LYS A 940 -44.17 39.80 33.16
N LYS A 941 -45.43 39.34 33.31
CA LYS A 941 -46.59 40.14 33.05
C LYS A 941 -47.57 39.98 34.25
#